data_80e1488ee7d3056951451b2e7066a6e5
#
_entry.id   80e1488ee7d3056951451b2e7066a6e5
#
_cell.length_a   1.000
_cell.length_b   1.000
_cell.length_c   1.000
_cell.angle_alpha   90.00
_cell.angle_beta   90.00
_cell.angle_gamma   90.00
#
_symmetry.space_group_name_H-M   'P 1'
#
loop_
_entity.id
_entity.type
_entity.pdbx_description
1 polymer ?
#
loop_
_entity_poly.entity_id
_entity_poly.type
_entity_poly.pdbx_seq_one_letter_code
_entity_poly.pdbx_strand_id
1 'polypeptide(L)'
;MQRNMKFLSFWSINDGVRTEPLCRQMAEMKEHGIEGVVYHPRFYPGGPDYMTEEFIRVTGEVILYAKSIGMEFWIYDENGWPSGTADGQVLKAHPDSKRWGLVCVQEDGLKADDVILCRHGEEIVAARGERGVSPLCRATTDTFLALTHERYEKELPREAFDYVTGFFCDEVDYFPGHLLAEGAVPWCADFEAVYTEKYGFSPVGELWKLFDTENEHEEFKIRFWETAGDLIARNFYQPYLEWCEKRGKLFTGHLKGEESPYFQLMFSGSCFTQLKGLSLPAIDTLERYHGNHFFPHLLSSVAAQQGRSGCLAEAMGGAGWGVAPDDIRKYMLWLAEAGVERVVLHLGQFLLKARAIRDWPPSVPLHLTWHEAFADLLADIRKTAQPLLQTAWDEPKTLIVTPTRGVMAFYRPHNACAVNLHDGSGIPDSKSARINAEFLATVEKCHSDGWRYHFTEERELKNAYILDGKLHLGAMSYEKVFVPADCRFESDEQALIDEMQAQGMLISAPQGRKNTAQTAVKTSFAPKQSAWIPMFPTENQYLIEWNRSEDGKLRASIETKNISGPIKLVFSDPIANLQTNAALRTCETKTEYLLFGFGKLLTLEVTPASEALPFAWLKGNFAVMSADGWTEFGSSQITCSGKFLLDGSGEKKQLRAGELASQGLPFFGGLLTAQKYVVLPEIYEGTLDFEGLSAAAAHVSIDGKEIGWWWKNRPLAVALTAGEHVITLKAAPSTYNTYGPHHYYLGDCRLTSPDTFFGRGGYTDNPDAPAYTFVDSMQFVTFTLDGDVVLQER
;
A
#
# COMPACT_ATOMS: atom_id res chain seq x y z
N MET A 1 23.45 -15.81 -8.58
CA MET A 1 22.97 -15.92 -7.17
C MET A 1 21.49 -16.25 -7.23
N GLN A 2 20.99 -17.19 -6.42
CA GLN A 2 19.56 -17.54 -6.42
C GLN A 2 18.77 -16.38 -5.76
N ARG A 3 17.79 -15.82 -6.48
CA ARG A 3 16.96 -14.73 -6.00
C ARG A 3 15.73 -15.27 -5.28
N ASN A 4 15.39 -14.69 -4.16
CA ASN A 4 14.20 -15.02 -3.38
C ASN A 4 13.47 -13.76 -2.94
N MET A 5 12.15 -13.84 -2.86
CA MET A 5 11.34 -12.74 -2.35
C MET A 5 11.50 -12.61 -0.84
N LYS A 6 11.74 -11.38 -0.38
CA LYS A 6 11.93 -11.03 1.02
C LYS A 6 10.81 -10.09 1.47
N PHE A 7 10.26 -10.34 2.66
CA PHE A 7 9.14 -9.58 3.21
C PHE A 7 9.54 -8.84 4.47
N LEU A 8 9.32 -7.54 4.44
CA LEU A 8 9.51 -6.61 5.54
C LEU A 8 8.14 -6.07 5.98
N SER A 9 7.98 -5.69 7.23
CA SER A 9 6.81 -4.96 7.70
C SER A 9 7.10 -3.46 7.67
N PHE A 10 6.22 -2.68 7.07
CA PHE A 10 6.17 -1.23 7.29
C PHE A 10 5.54 -1.00 8.64
N TRP A 11 6.37 -0.98 9.66
CA TRP A 11 5.96 -1.07 11.04
C TRP A 11 5.58 0.30 11.62
N SER A 12 4.29 0.57 11.65
CA SER A 12 3.70 1.82 12.12
C SER A 12 3.74 1.90 13.64
N ILE A 13 4.63 2.71 14.17
CA ILE A 13 4.70 3.03 15.59
C ILE A 13 3.72 4.17 15.86
N ASN A 14 2.50 3.84 16.20
CA ASN A 14 1.36 4.76 16.32
C ASN A 14 0.90 5.00 17.78
N ASP A 15 1.70 4.61 18.75
CA ASP A 15 1.51 4.89 20.17
C ASP A 15 2.85 5.07 20.88
N GLY A 16 2.82 5.42 22.18
CA GLY A 16 4.02 5.68 22.97
C GLY A 16 5.11 4.62 22.83
N VAL A 17 6.32 5.08 22.56
CA VAL A 17 7.48 4.25 22.22
C VAL A 17 8.07 3.60 23.47
N ARG A 18 7.93 2.29 23.60
CA ARG A 18 8.42 1.51 24.76
C ARG A 18 9.05 0.21 24.28
N THR A 19 10.21 -0.13 24.82
CA THR A 19 11.04 -1.27 24.35
C THR A 19 10.31 -2.61 24.42
N GLU A 20 9.77 -2.99 25.57
CA GLU A 20 9.24 -4.36 25.78
C GLU A 20 8.03 -4.68 24.88
N PRO A 21 6.98 -3.83 24.75
CA PRO A 21 5.88 -4.13 23.83
C PRO A 21 6.31 -4.18 22.36
N LEU A 22 7.22 -3.30 21.94
CA LEU A 22 7.74 -3.28 20.57
C LEU A 22 8.54 -4.56 20.27
N CYS A 23 9.42 -4.97 21.16
CA CYS A 23 10.19 -6.22 21.00
C CYS A 23 9.28 -7.44 20.91
N ARG A 24 8.23 -7.53 21.73
CA ARG A 24 7.24 -8.62 21.70
C ARG A 24 6.54 -8.68 20.35
N GLN A 25 5.99 -7.55 19.84
CA GLN A 25 5.33 -7.54 18.55
C GLN A 25 6.28 -7.89 17.39
N MET A 26 7.54 -7.45 17.46
CA MET A 26 8.54 -7.83 16.46
C MET A 26 8.80 -9.34 16.45
N ALA A 27 8.85 -9.99 17.62
CA ALA A 27 8.97 -11.45 17.72
C ALA A 27 7.76 -12.17 17.08
N GLU A 28 6.55 -11.69 17.36
CA GLU A 28 5.30 -12.19 16.75
C GLU A 28 5.31 -12.04 15.22
N MET A 29 5.75 -10.89 14.70
CA MET A 29 5.90 -10.69 13.24
C MET A 29 6.87 -11.71 12.62
N LYS A 30 7.99 -11.99 13.29
CA LYS A 30 8.95 -13.01 12.85
C LYS A 30 8.34 -14.41 12.80
N GLU A 31 7.55 -14.80 13.78
CA GLU A 31 6.82 -16.07 13.79
C GLU A 31 5.88 -16.21 12.59
N HIS A 32 5.33 -15.10 12.09
CA HIS A 32 4.49 -15.03 10.90
C HIS A 32 5.29 -14.89 9.58
N GLY A 33 6.61 -15.08 9.61
CA GLY A 33 7.46 -15.14 8.41
C GLY A 33 7.98 -13.80 7.89
N ILE A 34 7.81 -12.71 8.65
CA ILE A 34 8.42 -11.41 8.36
C ILE A 34 9.92 -11.46 8.70
N GLU A 35 10.76 -10.95 7.80
CA GLU A 35 12.22 -11.07 7.90
C GLU A 35 12.91 -9.79 8.36
N GLY A 36 12.15 -8.69 8.43
CA GLY A 36 12.66 -7.41 8.91
C GLY A 36 11.56 -6.36 9.04
N VAL A 37 11.92 -5.21 9.53
CA VAL A 37 11.00 -4.09 9.76
C VAL A 37 11.58 -2.79 9.20
N VAL A 38 10.70 -1.93 8.69
CA VAL A 38 10.93 -0.50 8.51
C VAL A 38 10.27 0.17 9.71
N TYR A 39 11.09 0.63 10.66
CA TYR A 39 10.64 1.23 11.92
C TYR A 39 10.13 2.63 11.65
N HIS A 40 8.80 2.79 11.54
CA HIS A 40 8.13 4.01 11.11
C HIS A 40 7.39 4.69 12.28
N PRO A 41 7.95 5.73 12.88
CA PRO A 41 7.19 6.65 13.75
C PRO A 41 6.06 7.28 12.95
N ARG A 42 4.78 7.08 13.39
CA ARG A 42 3.62 7.50 12.60
C ARG A 42 2.71 8.41 13.42
N PHE A 43 3.12 9.67 13.58
CA PHE A 43 2.40 10.72 14.32
C PHE A 43 1.87 10.21 15.67
N TYR A 44 2.70 9.46 16.41
CA TYR A 44 2.28 8.77 17.61
C TYR A 44 1.97 9.74 18.76
N PRO A 45 0.87 9.52 19.51
CA PRO A 45 0.60 10.24 20.75
C PRO A 45 1.42 9.66 21.90
N GLY A 46 1.72 10.47 22.89
CA GLY A 46 2.49 10.05 24.06
C GLY A 46 4.00 10.13 23.80
N GLY A 47 4.78 9.90 24.81
CA GLY A 47 6.22 10.02 24.73
C GLY A 47 6.95 8.72 24.39
N PRO A 48 8.28 8.82 24.26
CA PRO A 48 9.06 10.05 24.16
C PRO A 48 8.87 10.75 22.82
N ASP A 49 9.01 12.09 22.80
CA ASP A 49 8.90 12.86 21.57
C ASP A 49 9.96 12.44 20.55
N TYR A 50 9.61 12.55 19.26
CA TYR A 50 10.47 12.17 18.15
C TYR A 50 11.84 12.84 18.22
N MET A 51 12.92 12.09 17.97
CA MET A 51 14.32 12.52 18.00
C MET A 51 14.81 13.08 19.36
N THR A 52 14.13 12.83 20.48
CA THR A 52 14.71 13.08 21.82
C THR A 52 15.73 11.99 22.19
N GLU A 53 16.60 12.28 23.18
CA GLU A 53 17.57 11.28 23.68
C GLU A 53 16.88 9.97 24.12
N GLU A 54 15.72 10.08 24.77
CA GLU A 54 14.95 8.92 25.21
C GLU A 54 14.36 8.13 24.04
N PHE A 55 13.84 8.81 23.00
CA PHE A 55 13.39 8.16 21.76
C PHE A 55 14.53 7.37 21.12
N ILE A 56 15.72 7.98 20.96
CA ILE A 56 16.88 7.33 20.35
C ILE A 56 17.38 6.17 21.21
N ARG A 57 17.34 6.31 22.55
CA ARG A 57 17.71 5.21 23.47
C ARG A 57 16.78 4.00 23.29
N VAL A 58 15.46 4.20 23.31
CA VAL A 58 14.48 3.12 23.11
C VAL A 58 14.65 2.50 21.71
N THR A 59 14.81 3.32 20.68
CA THR A 59 15.09 2.84 19.32
C THR A 59 16.33 1.95 19.28
N GLY A 60 17.41 2.34 19.98
CA GLY A 60 18.63 1.55 20.09
C GLY A 60 18.41 0.18 20.77
N GLU A 61 17.61 0.12 21.83
CA GLU A 61 17.24 -1.13 22.50
C GLU A 61 16.43 -2.05 21.56
N VAL A 62 15.48 -1.49 20.79
CA VAL A 62 14.68 -2.25 19.81
C VAL A 62 15.56 -2.77 18.67
N ILE A 63 16.53 -2.00 18.18
CA ILE A 63 17.51 -2.44 17.17
C ILE A 63 18.35 -3.62 17.70
N LEU A 64 18.86 -3.53 18.93
CA LEU A 64 19.65 -4.59 19.53
C LEU A 64 18.83 -5.87 19.74
N TYR A 65 17.54 -5.72 20.05
CA TYR A 65 16.64 -6.87 20.08
C TYR A 65 16.43 -7.48 18.68
N ALA A 66 16.20 -6.68 17.64
CA ALA A 66 16.12 -7.14 16.24
C ALA A 66 17.37 -7.96 15.87
N LYS A 67 18.57 -7.46 16.25
CA LYS A 67 19.84 -8.17 16.08
C LYS A 67 19.83 -9.52 16.78
N SER A 68 19.38 -9.58 18.04
CA SER A 68 19.37 -10.81 18.85
C SER A 68 18.48 -11.90 18.25
N ILE A 69 17.41 -11.53 17.57
CA ILE A 69 16.50 -12.45 16.90
C ILE A 69 16.77 -12.60 15.40
N GLY A 70 17.76 -11.89 14.83
CA GLY A 70 18.15 -11.97 13.43
C GLY A 70 17.11 -11.41 12.45
N MET A 71 16.42 -10.32 12.81
CA MET A 71 15.53 -9.57 11.93
C MET A 71 16.24 -8.35 11.35
N GLU A 72 16.08 -8.11 10.06
CA GLU A 72 16.61 -6.92 9.38
C GLU A 72 15.91 -5.67 9.93
N PHE A 73 16.67 -4.58 10.13
CA PHE A 73 16.13 -3.35 10.71
C PHE A 73 16.47 -2.14 9.85
N TRP A 74 15.42 -1.46 9.37
CA TRP A 74 15.51 -0.21 8.64
C TRP A 74 14.94 0.92 9.49
N ILE A 75 15.57 2.08 9.44
CA ILE A 75 15.03 3.30 10.05
C ILE A 75 14.24 4.05 8.98
N TYR A 76 12.97 4.31 9.27
CA TYR A 76 12.19 5.30 8.56
C TYR A 76 12.60 6.70 9.04
N ASP A 77 12.90 7.60 8.12
CA ASP A 77 13.65 8.82 8.40
C ASP A 77 12.82 9.99 8.95
N GLU A 78 11.51 9.82 9.16
CA GLU A 78 10.56 10.87 9.52
C GLU A 78 9.59 10.42 10.64
N ASN A 79 8.83 11.36 11.22
CA ASN A 79 7.63 11.10 12.02
C ASN A 79 6.38 11.38 11.17
N GLY A 80 5.80 10.34 10.58
CA GLY A 80 4.77 10.43 9.53
C GLY A 80 5.37 10.58 8.14
N TRP A 81 4.67 11.17 7.21
CA TRP A 81 5.10 11.40 5.83
C TRP A 81 4.62 12.78 5.32
N PRO A 82 5.19 13.30 4.21
CA PRO A 82 6.37 12.85 3.47
C PRO A 82 7.69 13.16 4.20
N SER A 83 8.78 12.50 3.77
CA SER A 83 10.13 12.70 4.33
C SER A 83 10.69 14.09 4.05
N GLY A 84 11.60 14.54 4.94
CA GLY A 84 12.40 15.76 4.75
C GLY A 84 12.10 16.88 5.72
N THR A 85 11.10 16.72 6.63
CA THR A 85 10.67 17.78 7.56
C THR A 85 11.30 17.66 8.94
N ALA A 86 11.74 16.47 9.36
CA ALA A 86 12.14 16.12 10.71
C ALA A 86 11.08 16.57 11.75
N ASP A 87 9.81 16.14 11.56
CA ASP A 87 8.67 16.57 12.38
C ASP A 87 8.51 18.10 12.39
N GLY A 88 8.68 18.73 11.22
CA GLY A 88 8.60 20.18 11.03
C GLY A 88 9.78 20.97 11.63
N GLN A 89 10.85 20.33 12.07
CA GLN A 89 11.99 21.00 12.67
C GLN A 89 12.93 21.64 11.63
N VAL A 90 12.96 21.13 10.41
CA VAL A 90 13.78 21.71 9.32
C VAL A 90 13.40 23.16 9.06
N LEU A 91 12.11 23.49 8.91
CA LEU A 91 11.67 24.87 8.72
C LEU A 91 11.93 25.79 9.92
N LYS A 92 11.93 25.24 11.14
CA LYS A 92 12.29 26.01 12.34
C LYS A 92 13.77 26.34 12.38
N ALA A 93 14.63 25.39 11.98
CA ALA A 93 16.08 25.58 11.93
C ALA A 93 16.53 26.39 10.70
N HIS A 94 15.86 26.22 9.57
CA HIS A 94 16.20 26.86 8.30
C HIS A 94 14.93 27.34 7.56
N PRO A 95 14.39 28.54 7.89
CA PRO A 95 13.12 29.04 7.32
C PRO A 95 13.13 29.20 5.80
N ASP A 96 14.31 29.41 5.19
CA ASP A 96 14.47 29.53 3.73
C ASP A 96 14.29 28.19 3.00
N SER A 97 14.21 27.06 3.71
CA SER A 97 13.84 25.74 3.16
C SER A 97 12.37 25.64 2.72
N LYS A 98 11.61 26.71 2.82
CA LYS A 98 10.21 26.79 2.39
C LYS A 98 10.05 26.37 0.92
N ARG A 99 8.95 25.68 0.63
CA ARG A 99 8.58 25.34 -0.74
C ARG A 99 8.10 26.55 -1.53
N TRP A 100 8.42 26.55 -2.81
CA TRP A 100 7.96 27.53 -3.79
C TRP A 100 7.46 26.84 -5.05
N GLY A 101 6.32 27.36 -5.59
CA GLY A 101 5.81 26.99 -6.90
C GLY A 101 5.56 28.22 -7.75
N LEU A 102 5.71 28.08 -9.07
CA LEU A 102 5.28 29.12 -10.01
C LEU A 102 3.79 28.98 -10.30
N VAL A 103 3.09 30.07 -10.18
CA VAL A 103 1.69 30.24 -10.59
C VAL A 103 1.58 31.27 -11.70
N CYS A 104 0.62 31.09 -12.60
CA CYS A 104 0.27 32.08 -13.62
C CYS A 104 -1.09 32.67 -13.27
N VAL A 105 -1.14 33.97 -13.01
CA VAL A 105 -2.33 34.68 -12.52
C VAL A 105 -2.46 36.04 -13.19
N GLN A 106 -3.65 36.65 -13.09
CA GLN A 106 -3.85 38.06 -13.38
C GLN A 106 -3.57 38.93 -12.15
N GLU A 107 -3.59 40.26 -12.31
CA GLU A 107 -3.22 41.21 -11.23
C GLU A 107 -4.09 41.02 -9.96
N ASP A 108 -5.36 40.69 -10.10
CA ASP A 108 -6.29 40.43 -9.01
C ASP A 108 -6.09 39.05 -8.34
N GLY A 109 -5.38 38.12 -8.99
CA GLY A 109 -5.00 36.82 -8.45
C GLY A 109 -3.69 36.80 -7.65
N LEU A 110 -2.97 37.94 -7.60
CA LEU A 110 -1.73 38.04 -6.82
C LEU A 110 -2.01 38.03 -5.30
N LYS A 111 -1.18 37.28 -4.58
CA LYS A 111 -1.15 37.29 -3.10
C LYS A 111 -0.04 38.21 -2.60
N ALA A 112 -0.17 38.72 -1.39
CA ALA A 112 0.75 39.74 -0.82
C ALA A 112 2.22 39.30 -0.77
N ASP A 113 2.45 37.98 -0.61
CA ASP A 113 3.79 37.40 -0.49
C ASP A 113 4.30 36.78 -1.81
N ASP A 114 3.58 36.96 -2.92
CA ASP A 114 4.02 36.48 -4.24
C ASP A 114 5.21 37.30 -4.76
N VAL A 115 6.20 36.59 -5.29
CA VAL A 115 7.37 37.22 -5.95
C VAL A 115 7.17 37.17 -7.45
N ILE A 116 6.88 38.35 -8.05
CA ILE A 116 6.69 38.46 -9.51
C ILE A 116 8.03 38.22 -10.22
N LEU A 117 8.05 37.26 -11.14
CA LEU A 117 9.22 36.90 -11.94
C LEU A 117 9.13 37.48 -13.36
N CYS A 118 8.00 37.31 -14.05
CA CYS A 118 7.83 37.89 -15.37
C CYS A 118 6.35 38.26 -15.63
N ARG A 119 6.13 39.10 -16.67
CA ARG A 119 4.84 39.50 -17.16
C ARG A 119 4.77 39.26 -18.65
N HIS A 120 3.65 38.72 -19.13
CA HIS A 120 3.37 38.51 -20.53
C HIS A 120 1.91 38.91 -20.84
N GLY A 121 1.70 40.08 -21.48
CA GLY A 121 0.37 40.66 -21.59
C GLY A 121 -0.25 40.95 -20.23
N GLU A 122 -1.44 40.41 -19.98
CA GLU A 122 -2.13 40.50 -18.68
C GLU A 122 -1.74 39.40 -17.70
N GLU A 123 -0.99 38.41 -18.17
CA GLU A 123 -0.54 37.25 -17.33
C GLU A 123 0.73 37.60 -16.56
N ILE A 124 0.75 37.16 -15.32
CA ILE A 124 1.87 37.34 -14.40
C ILE A 124 2.29 35.97 -13.89
N VAL A 125 3.58 35.62 -14.10
CA VAL A 125 4.16 34.46 -13.49
C VAL A 125 4.85 34.90 -12.19
N ALA A 126 4.39 34.35 -11.10
CA ALA A 126 4.90 34.65 -9.76
C ALA A 126 5.33 33.38 -9.02
N ALA A 127 6.38 33.48 -8.23
CA ALA A 127 6.75 32.47 -7.26
C ALA A 127 5.89 32.65 -6.01
N ARG A 128 5.14 31.59 -5.65
CA ARG A 128 4.26 31.52 -4.47
C ARG A 128 4.81 30.52 -3.48
N GLY A 129 4.95 30.97 -2.24
CA GLY A 129 5.44 30.11 -1.16
C GLY A 129 4.34 29.35 -0.47
N GLU A 130 4.65 28.14 -0.02
CA GLU A 130 3.76 27.25 0.75
C GLU A 130 4.44 26.69 2.00
N ARG A 131 3.62 26.22 2.96
CA ARG A 131 4.13 25.44 4.10
C ARG A 131 4.66 24.11 3.61
N GLY A 132 5.83 23.73 4.09
CA GLY A 132 6.52 22.50 3.70
C GLY A 132 7.97 22.78 3.32
N VAL A 133 8.78 21.74 3.26
CA VAL A 133 10.18 21.83 2.91
C VAL A 133 10.40 21.59 1.42
N SER A 134 11.36 22.28 0.81
CA SER A 134 11.68 22.13 -0.60
C SER A 134 12.82 21.13 -0.79
N PRO A 135 12.61 19.97 -1.43
CA PRO A 135 13.68 19.05 -1.78
C PRO A 135 14.59 19.60 -2.89
N LEU A 136 14.20 20.69 -3.55
CA LEU A 136 15.00 21.39 -4.55
C LEU A 136 16.10 22.24 -3.90
N CYS A 137 16.06 22.48 -2.59
CA CYS A 137 17.03 23.29 -1.85
C CYS A 137 18.03 22.40 -1.11
N ARG A 138 19.33 22.52 -1.42
CA ARG A 138 20.38 21.73 -0.77
C ARG A 138 20.42 21.90 0.75
N ALA A 139 20.25 23.12 1.25
CA ALA A 139 20.23 23.40 2.69
C ALA A 139 19.09 22.68 3.43
N THR A 140 17.96 22.38 2.77
CA THR A 140 16.90 21.55 3.32
C THR A 140 17.42 20.16 3.68
N THR A 141 18.05 19.49 2.73
CA THR A 141 18.58 18.13 2.91
C THR A 141 19.71 18.11 3.95
N ASP A 142 20.65 19.04 3.87
CA ASP A 142 21.73 19.12 4.86
C ASP A 142 21.18 19.30 6.29
N THR A 143 20.16 20.15 6.46
CA THR A 143 19.49 20.37 7.76
C THR A 143 18.74 19.11 8.20
N PHE A 144 18.03 18.46 7.29
CA PHE A 144 17.30 17.22 7.56
C PHE A 144 18.24 16.10 8.04
N LEU A 145 19.32 15.86 7.32
CA LEU A 145 20.33 14.86 7.69
C LEU A 145 20.97 15.16 9.06
N ALA A 146 21.25 16.43 9.35
CA ALA A 146 21.82 16.85 10.63
C ALA A 146 20.84 16.62 11.80
N LEU A 147 19.53 16.86 11.59
CA LEU A 147 18.50 16.71 12.63
C LEU A 147 18.06 15.26 12.88
N THR A 148 18.32 14.36 11.92
CA THR A 148 17.86 12.95 11.98
C THR A 148 19.04 11.98 11.89
N HIS A 149 19.62 11.78 10.75
CA HIS A 149 20.63 10.74 10.45
C HIS A 149 21.91 10.87 11.28
N GLU A 150 22.47 12.09 11.36
CA GLU A 150 23.69 12.36 12.15
C GLU A 150 23.43 12.17 13.64
N ARG A 151 22.21 12.42 14.10
CA ARG A 151 21.82 12.15 15.49
C ARG A 151 21.73 10.67 15.77
N TYR A 152 21.13 9.88 14.87
CA TYR A 152 21.15 8.41 14.99
C TYR A 152 22.59 7.88 15.02
N GLU A 153 23.47 8.35 14.13
CA GLU A 153 24.88 7.93 14.11
C GLU A 153 25.59 8.26 15.42
N LYS A 154 25.36 9.45 15.98
CA LYS A 154 26.05 9.95 17.15
C LYS A 154 25.51 9.39 18.47
N GLU A 155 24.19 9.24 18.57
CA GLU A 155 23.50 8.99 19.84
C GLU A 155 23.08 7.51 20.04
N LEU A 156 22.92 6.74 18.99
CA LEU A 156 22.73 5.29 19.11
C LEU A 156 23.98 4.60 19.65
N PRO A 157 23.84 3.52 20.45
CA PRO A 157 24.96 2.60 20.71
C PRO A 157 25.60 2.17 19.39
N ARG A 158 26.91 2.17 19.33
CA ARG A 158 27.65 1.82 18.10
C ARG A 158 27.22 0.50 17.51
N GLU A 159 27.03 -0.52 18.36
CA GLU A 159 26.53 -1.83 17.94
C GLU A 159 25.14 -1.79 17.32
N ALA A 160 24.23 -0.93 17.83
CA ALA A 160 22.90 -0.74 17.26
C ALA A 160 22.99 -0.03 15.91
N PHE A 161 23.72 1.07 15.80
CA PHE A 161 23.90 1.77 14.55
C PHE A 161 24.55 0.88 13.47
N ASP A 162 25.56 0.10 13.83
CA ASP A 162 26.20 -0.83 12.89
C ASP A 162 25.26 -1.88 12.35
N TYR A 163 24.26 -2.32 13.15
CA TYR A 163 23.27 -3.30 12.75
C TYR A 163 22.17 -2.72 11.83
N VAL A 164 21.88 -1.43 11.89
CA VAL A 164 20.91 -0.80 10.97
C VAL A 164 21.29 -1.10 9.52
N THR A 165 20.37 -1.67 8.76
CA THR A 165 20.56 -2.01 7.34
C THR A 165 20.66 -0.73 6.48
N GLY A 166 19.77 0.21 6.74
CA GLY A 166 19.69 1.46 5.99
C GLY A 166 18.56 2.35 6.44
N PHE A 167 18.32 3.37 5.64
CA PHE A 167 17.28 4.38 5.86
C PHE A 167 16.26 4.33 4.72
N PHE A 168 15.00 4.55 5.07
CA PHE A 168 13.86 4.57 4.16
C PHE A 168 13.26 5.97 4.11
N CYS A 169 13.17 6.57 2.92
CA CYS A 169 12.45 7.82 2.68
C CYS A 169 11.15 7.59 1.93
N ASP A 170 10.17 8.50 2.10
CA ASP A 170 8.80 8.34 1.69
C ASP A 170 8.28 9.58 0.96
N GLU A 171 7.74 9.38 -0.25
CA GLU A 171 6.99 10.35 -1.07
C GLU A 171 7.64 11.74 -1.19
N VAL A 172 8.95 11.82 -1.39
CA VAL A 172 9.61 13.11 -1.61
C VAL A 172 9.20 13.68 -2.96
N ASP A 173 8.45 14.76 -2.95
CA ASP A 173 7.90 15.41 -4.13
C ASP A 173 8.25 16.91 -4.23
N TYR A 174 7.95 17.52 -5.37
CA TYR A 174 8.16 18.95 -5.58
C TYR A 174 7.36 19.82 -4.61
N PHE A 175 6.09 19.47 -4.40
CA PHE A 175 5.22 20.12 -3.45
C PHE A 175 3.94 19.30 -3.17
N PRO A 176 3.55 19.12 -1.92
CA PRO A 176 2.25 18.61 -1.55
C PRO A 176 1.18 19.69 -1.50
N GLY A 177 -0.08 19.30 -1.64
CA GLY A 177 -1.20 20.09 -1.18
C GLY A 177 -1.65 21.22 -2.08
N HIS A 178 -1.75 22.43 -1.52
CA HIS A 178 -2.51 23.51 -2.12
C HIS A 178 -1.96 24.07 -3.45
N LEU A 179 -0.65 24.11 -3.63
CA LEU A 179 -0.05 24.61 -4.86
C LEU A 179 -0.35 23.70 -6.06
N LEU A 180 -0.48 22.38 -5.84
CA LEU A 180 -0.92 21.43 -6.88
C LEU A 180 -2.35 21.73 -7.35
N ALA A 181 -3.22 22.13 -6.45
CA ALA A 181 -4.61 22.52 -6.79
C ALA A 181 -4.67 23.80 -7.65
N GLU A 182 -3.67 24.69 -7.51
CA GLU A 182 -3.55 25.92 -8.29
C GLU A 182 -2.86 25.70 -9.66
N GLY A 183 -2.46 24.46 -9.99
CA GLY A 183 -1.73 24.16 -11.22
C GLY A 183 -0.31 24.75 -11.22
N ALA A 184 0.31 24.86 -10.05
CA ALA A 184 1.66 25.37 -9.97
C ALA A 184 2.71 24.39 -10.53
N VAL A 185 3.86 24.91 -10.90
CA VAL A 185 5.06 24.13 -11.27
C VAL A 185 6.20 24.38 -10.27
N PRO A 186 7.17 23.45 -10.12
CA PRO A 186 8.21 23.55 -9.09
C PRO A 186 9.13 24.76 -9.32
N TRP A 187 9.58 25.38 -8.22
CA TRP A 187 10.54 26.48 -8.24
C TRP A 187 11.42 26.50 -6.98
N CYS A 188 12.62 27.02 -7.09
CA CYS A 188 13.49 27.34 -5.96
C CYS A 188 14.42 28.52 -6.30
N ALA A 189 15.08 29.08 -5.32
CA ALA A 189 15.96 30.24 -5.50
C ALA A 189 17.12 29.96 -6.47
N ASP A 190 17.65 28.74 -6.48
CA ASP A 190 18.79 28.36 -7.31
C ASP A 190 18.39 27.94 -8.74
N PHE A 191 17.10 27.87 -9.04
CA PHE A 191 16.60 27.34 -10.32
C PHE A 191 17.14 28.12 -11.51
N GLU A 192 17.09 29.46 -11.47
CA GLU A 192 17.57 30.32 -12.54
C GLU A 192 19.08 30.13 -12.77
N ALA A 193 19.85 30.05 -11.70
CA ALA A 193 21.31 29.87 -11.80
C ALA A 193 21.68 28.53 -12.45
N VAL A 194 21.04 27.44 -12.02
CA VAL A 194 21.27 26.09 -12.56
C VAL A 194 20.82 25.98 -14.02
N TYR A 195 19.66 26.56 -14.35
CA TYR A 195 19.18 26.58 -15.73
C TYR A 195 20.12 27.38 -16.63
N THR A 196 20.58 28.59 -16.17
CA THR A 196 21.46 29.46 -16.92
C THR A 196 22.83 28.80 -17.12
N GLU A 197 23.38 28.14 -16.11
CA GLU A 197 24.63 27.38 -16.23
C GLU A 197 24.52 26.29 -17.32
N LYS A 198 23.39 25.58 -17.37
CA LYS A 198 23.21 24.46 -18.30
C LYS A 198 22.91 24.90 -19.74
N TYR A 199 22.12 25.98 -19.93
CA TYR A 199 21.60 26.35 -21.24
C TYR A 199 22.09 27.71 -21.75
N GLY A 200 22.82 28.48 -20.96
CA GLY A 200 23.49 29.74 -21.39
C GLY A 200 22.60 30.98 -21.36
N PHE A 201 21.38 30.91 -20.86
CA PHE A 201 20.45 32.05 -20.73
C PHE A 201 19.48 31.84 -19.53
N SER A 202 18.95 32.97 -19.01
CA SER A 202 17.97 32.95 -17.91
C SER A 202 16.60 32.51 -18.42
N PRO A 203 15.90 31.59 -17.73
CA PRO A 203 14.55 31.21 -18.07
C PRO A 203 13.49 32.23 -17.65
N VAL A 204 13.84 33.19 -16.76
CA VAL A 204 12.87 34.06 -16.06
C VAL A 204 11.96 34.81 -17.03
N GLY A 205 12.51 35.42 -18.08
CA GLY A 205 11.73 36.12 -19.09
C GLY A 205 10.81 35.24 -19.94
N GLU A 206 10.98 33.93 -19.90
CA GLU A 206 10.26 32.96 -20.72
C GLU A 206 9.34 32.02 -19.92
N LEU A 207 9.23 32.19 -18.59
CA LEU A 207 8.44 31.29 -17.71
C LEU A 207 6.96 31.23 -18.07
N TRP A 208 6.39 32.26 -18.68
CA TRP A 208 5.03 32.28 -19.18
C TRP A 208 4.74 31.16 -20.20
N LYS A 209 5.78 30.70 -20.92
CA LYS A 209 5.68 29.60 -21.90
C LYS A 209 5.24 28.27 -21.29
N LEU A 210 5.40 28.08 -19.99
CA LEU A 210 4.93 26.89 -19.27
C LEU A 210 3.41 26.83 -19.23
N PHE A 211 2.75 27.99 -19.22
CA PHE A 211 1.32 28.17 -19.04
C PHE A 211 0.60 28.50 -20.35
N ASP A 212 1.34 28.81 -21.42
CA ASP A 212 0.76 29.13 -22.72
C ASP A 212 -0.10 27.98 -23.25
N THR A 213 -1.37 28.26 -23.53
CA THR A 213 -2.35 27.32 -24.05
C THR A 213 -2.44 27.31 -25.58
N GLU A 214 -1.88 28.33 -26.25
CA GLU A 214 -1.97 28.48 -27.70
C GLU A 214 -0.77 27.85 -28.41
N ASN A 215 0.43 27.94 -27.81
CA ASN A 215 1.68 27.43 -28.39
C ASN A 215 2.34 26.40 -27.49
N GLU A 216 3.08 25.48 -28.08
CA GLU A 216 3.59 24.34 -27.32
C GLU A 216 4.93 24.60 -26.60
N HIS A 217 5.82 25.41 -27.17
CA HIS A 217 7.13 25.74 -26.58
C HIS A 217 7.96 24.51 -26.14
N GLU A 218 7.99 23.45 -26.95
CA GLU A 218 8.50 22.12 -26.63
C GLU A 218 9.89 22.15 -25.95
N GLU A 219 10.86 22.81 -26.61
CA GLU A 219 12.26 22.85 -26.12
C GLU A 219 12.38 23.53 -24.75
N PHE A 220 11.65 24.65 -24.54
CA PHE A 220 11.67 25.35 -23.27
C PHE A 220 11.09 24.50 -22.14
N LYS A 221 9.95 23.82 -22.39
CA LYS A 221 9.32 22.94 -21.41
C LYS A 221 10.20 21.74 -21.05
N ILE A 222 10.81 21.07 -22.04
CA ILE A 222 11.75 19.98 -21.79
C ILE A 222 12.90 20.46 -20.87
N ARG A 223 13.55 21.56 -21.22
CA ARG A 223 14.66 22.15 -20.45
C ARG A 223 14.25 22.50 -19.02
N PHE A 224 13.05 23.05 -18.84
CA PHE A 224 12.53 23.41 -17.53
C PHE A 224 12.33 22.16 -16.65
N TRP A 225 11.65 21.14 -17.17
CA TRP A 225 11.35 19.93 -16.42
C TRP A 225 12.60 19.08 -16.13
N GLU A 226 13.53 19.00 -17.08
CA GLU A 226 14.82 18.36 -16.81
C GLU A 226 15.59 19.10 -15.72
N THR A 227 15.57 20.44 -15.69
CA THR A 227 16.23 21.22 -14.63
C THR A 227 15.59 20.95 -13.27
N ALA A 228 14.26 20.90 -13.20
CA ALA A 228 13.56 20.57 -11.96
C ALA A 228 13.93 19.17 -11.44
N GLY A 229 13.93 18.16 -12.33
CA GLY A 229 14.36 16.80 -12.00
C GLY A 229 15.82 16.70 -11.57
N ASP A 230 16.72 17.41 -12.24
CA ASP A 230 18.15 17.46 -11.89
C ASP A 230 18.39 18.12 -10.53
N LEU A 231 17.59 19.14 -10.19
CA LEU A 231 17.71 19.83 -8.90
C LEU A 231 17.33 18.91 -7.73
N ILE A 232 16.22 18.19 -7.80
CA ILE A 232 15.82 17.27 -6.73
C ILE A 232 16.84 16.11 -6.61
N ALA A 233 17.32 15.57 -7.73
CA ALA A 233 18.34 14.52 -7.72
C ALA A 233 19.62 14.98 -7.04
N ARG A 234 20.13 16.17 -7.42
CA ARG A 234 21.38 16.74 -6.91
C ARG A 234 21.27 17.21 -5.47
N ASN A 235 20.14 17.79 -5.09
CA ASN A 235 20.00 18.48 -3.81
C ASN A 235 19.37 17.61 -2.71
N PHE A 236 18.63 16.55 -3.05
CA PHE A 236 18.06 15.64 -2.09
C PHE A 236 18.68 14.24 -2.17
N TYR A 237 18.51 13.53 -3.30
CA TYR A 237 18.88 12.11 -3.40
C TYR A 237 20.38 11.86 -3.32
N GLN A 238 21.20 12.64 -4.05
CA GLN A 238 22.64 12.45 -4.07
C GLN A 238 23.31 12.68 -2.71
N PRO A 239 23.07 13.77 -1.97
CA PRO A 239 23.69 13.96 -0.64
C PRO A 239 23.25 12.91 0.38
N TYR A 240 22.01 12.46 0.28
CA TYR A 240 21.51 11.41 1.15
C TYR A 240 22.21 10.06 0.84
N LEU A 241 22.29 9.68 -0.44
CA LEU A 241 23.01 8.49 -0.88
C LEU A 241 24.48 8.52 -0.41
N GLU A 242 25.19 9.62 -0.65
CA GLU A 242 26.56 9.80 -0.24
C GLU A 242 26.75 9.67 1.28
N TRP A 243 25.81 10.22 2.06
CA TRP A 243 25.81 10.08 3.52
C TRP A 243 25.70 8.61 3.95
N CYS A 244 24.78 7.87 3.35
CA CYS A 244 24.54 6.45 3.63
C CYS A 244 25.73 5.58 3.18
N GLU A 245 26.19 5.71 1.94
CA GLU A 245 27.28 4.90 1.38
C GLU A 245 28.60 5.08 2.15
N LYS A 246 28.92 6.31 2.56
CA LYS A 246 30.10 6.62 3.39
C LYS A 246 30.10 5.87 4.73
N ARG A 247 28.93 5.43 5.20
CA ARG A 247 28.74 4.73 6.47
C ARG A 247 28.41 3.25 6.29
N GLY A 248 28.45 2.75 5.05
CA GLY A 248 28.07 1.37 4.71
C GLY A 248 26.59 1.08 4.96
N LYS A 249 25.72 2.11 4.88
CA LYS A 249 24.28 1.99 4.99
C LYS A 249 23.64 2.00 3.61
N LEU A 250 22.51 1.32 3.47
CA LEU A 250 21.68 1.44 2.28
C LEU A 250 20.76 2.64 2.40
N PHE A 251 20.48 3.26 1.26
CA PHE A 251 19.43 4.25 1.10
C PHE A 251 18.36 3.69 0.18
N THR A 252 17.13 3.64 0.66
CA THR A 252 15.95 3.22 -0.10
C THR A 252 14.79 4.18 0.14
N GLY A 253 13.75 4.04 -0.63
CA GLY A 253 12.53 4.82 -0.54
C GLY A 253 11.87 4.92 -1.90
N HIS A 254 10.64 5.38 -1.91
CA HIS A 254 9.85 5.55 -3.11
C HIS A 254 9.54 7.02 -3.36
N LEU A 255 9.09 7.27 -4.57
CA LEU A 255 8.71 8.57 -5.07
C LEU A 255 7.18 8.74 -4.94
N LYS A 256 6.65 9.71 -5.65
CA LYS A 256 5.22 9.88 -5.82
C LYS A 256 4.89 9.95 -7.29
N GLY A 257 3.87 9.21 -7.73
CA GLY A 257 3.39 9.21 -9.10
C GLY A 257 4.26 8.39 -10.05
N GLU A 258 4.83 7.27 -9.60
CA GLU A 258 5.70 6.42 -10.42
C GLU A 258 4.98 5.72 -11.57
N GLU A 259 3.65 5.60 -11.50
CA GLU A 259 2.81 4.76 -12.36
C GLU A 259 2.89 5.11 -13.85
N SER A 260 3.25 6.33 -14.17
CA SER A 260 3.38 6.76 -15.57
C SER A 260 4.28 7.98 -15.75
N PRO A 261 4.87 8.20 -16.94
CA PRO A 261 5.65 9.41 -17.23
C PRO A 261 4.90 10.72 -16.96
N TYR A 262 3.57 10.73 -17.14
CA TYR A 262 2.73 11.89 -16.88
C TYR A 262 2.65 12.20 -15.38
N PHE A 263 2.41 11.17 -14.55
CA PHE A 263 2.35 11.33 -13.11
C PHE A 263 3.72 11.66 -12.51
N GLN A 264 4.78 11.01 -13.00
CA GLN A 264 6.15 11.32 -12.59
C GLN A 264 6.44 12.81 -12.75
N LEU A 265 6.04 13.40 -13.88
CA LEU A 265 6.25 14.82 -14.14
C LEU A 265 5.47 15.72 -13.17
N MET A 266 4.27 15.32 -12.77
CA MET A 266 3.47 16.08 -11.81
C MET A 266 4.12 16.21 -10.42
N PHE A 267 4.89 15.19 -9.99
CA PHE A 267 5.35 15.10 -8.60
C PHE A 267 6.87 15.07 -8.41
N SER A 268 7.60 14.38 -9.27
CA SER A 268 9.01 14.04 -9.04
C SER A 268 9.92 14.35 -10.23
N GLY A 269 9.39 14.69 -11.39
CA GLY A 269 10.12 14.78 -12.64
C GLY A 269 10.32 13.38 -13.24
N SER A 270 11.54 13.01 -13.61
CA SER A 270 11.83 11.67 -14.12
C SER A 270 12.21 10.72 -13.01
N CYS A 271 11.45 9.62 -12.86
CA CYS A 271 11.81 8.55 -11.92
C CYS A 271 13.13 7.85 -12.28
N PHE A 272 13.53 7.78 -13.55
CA PHE A 272 14.86 7.26 -13.91
C PHE A 272 15.98 8.00 -13.21
N THR A 273 15.90 9.34 -13.19
CA THR A 273 16.89 10.19 -12.57
C THR A 273 16.91 10.02 -11.05
N GLN A 274 15.75 9.97 -10.40
CA GLN A 274 15.63 9.90 -8.95
C GLN A 274 16.02 8.51 -8.41
N LEU A 275 15.55 7.44 -9.03
CA LEU A 275 15.82 6.06 -8.61
C LEU A 275 17.33 5.70 -8.67
N LYS A 276 18.11 6.36 -9.53
CA LYS A 276 19.58 6.20 -9.54
C LYS A 276 20.25 6.72 -8.27
N GLY A 277 19.62 7.67 -7.59
CA GLY A 277 20.06 8.21 -6.30
C GLY A 277 19.78 7.29 -5.10
N LEU A 278 19.32 6.06 -5.31
CA LEU A 278 19.04 5.08 -4.26
C LEU A 278 20.02 3.91 -4.35
N SER A 279 20.54 3.44 -3.21
CA SER A 279 21.36 2.21 -3.18
C SER A 279 20.49 0.98 -3.45
N LEU A 280 19.23 1.01 -3.01
CA LEU A 280 18.21 0.02 -3.26
C LEU A 280 16.98 0.75 -3.80
N PRO A 281 16.85 0.90 -5.15
CA PRO A 281 15.74 1.59 -5.75
C PRO A 281 14.40 1.01 -5.30
N ALA A 282 13.39 1.87 -5.05
CA ALA A 282 12.08 1.44 -4.61
C ALA A 282 10.94 2.21 -5.29
N ILE A 283 9.74 1.64 -5.25
CA ILE A 283 8.49 2.23 -5.71
C ILE A 283 7.40 2.01 -4.67
N ASP A 284 6.34 2.81 -4.75
CA ASP A 284 5.09 2.57 -4.04
C ASP A 284 4.10 1.83 -4.95
N THR A 285 3.47 0.78 -4.40
CA THR A 285 2.46 -0.02 -5.11
C THR A 285 1.29 -0.29 -4.17
N LEU A 286 0.53 0.75 -3.92
CA LEU A 286 -0.60 0.68 -3.00
C LEU A 286 -1.80 -0.08 -3.59
N GLU A 287 -2.81 -0.32 -2.74
CA GLU A 287 -4.02 -1.06 -3.04
C GLU A 287 -3.77 -2.53 -3.40
N ARG A 288 -4.72 -3.21 -4.00
CA ARG A 288 -4.64 -4.65 -4.32
C ARG A 288 -4.84 -4.95 -5.78
N TYR A 289 -5.15 -3.94 -6.57
CA TYR A 289 -5.20 -4.11 -8.01
C TYR A 289 -3.79 -3.97 -8.58
N HIS A 290 -3.46 -4.87 -9.46
CA HIS A 290 -2.26 -4.70 -10.28
C HIS A 290 -2.38 -3.37 -11.01
N GLY A 291 -1.36 -2.53 -10.91
CA GLY A 291 -1.19 -1.38 -11.78
C GLY A 291 -0.81 -1.81 -13.20
N ASN A 292 -0.31 -0.88 -13.97
CA ASN A 292 0.27 -1.21 -15.27
C ASN A 292 1.63 -1.93 -15.12
N HIS A 293 2.18 -2.48 -16.19
CA HIS A 293 3.48 -3.16 -16.20
C HIS A 293 4.67 -2.21 -16.39
N PHE A 294 4.45 -0.89 -16.48
CA PHE A 294 5.53 0.08 -16.67
C PHE A 294 6.38 0.27 -15.42
N PHE A 295 5.79 0.77 -14.33
CA PHE A 295 6.57 1.25 -13.19
C PHE A 295 7.30 0.15 -12.39
N PRO A 296 6.79 -1.08 -12.18
CA PRO A 296 7.59 -2.11 -11.53
C PRO A 296 8.75 -2.61 -12.41
N HIS A 297 8.58 -2.63 -13.74
CA HIS A 297 9.68 -2.96 -14.66
C HIS A 297 10.68 -1.79 -14.82
N LEU A 298 10.23 -0.53 -14.71
CA LEU A 298 11.11 0.62 -14.62
C LEU A 298 12.07 0.48 -13.43
N LEU A 299 11.54 0.11 -12.28
CA LEU A 299 12.31 -0.09 -11.06
C LEU A 299 13.45 -1.10 -11.24
N SER A 300 13.10 -2.32 -11.71
CA SER A 300 14.10 -3.36 -11.95
C SER A 300 15.09 -2.99 -13.07
N SER A 301 14.62 -2.23 -14.07
CA SER A 301 15.48 -1.72 -15.16
C SER A 301 16.58 -0.81 -14.64
N VAL A 302 16.20 0.19 -13.83
CA VAL A 302 17.17 1.11 -13.21
C VAL A 302 18.13 0.35 -12.29
N ALA A 303 17.60 -0.55 -11.44
CA ALA A 303 18.43 -1.34 -10.55
C ALA A 303 19.45 -2.20 -11.31
N ALA A 304 19.05 -2.89 -12.37
CA ALA A 304 19.92 -3.71 -13.19
C ALA A 304 20.97 -2.87 -13.96
N GLN A 305 20.55 -1.77 -14.59
CA GLN A 305 21.47 -0.87 -15.33
C GLN A 305 22.50 -0.22 -14.42
N GLN A 306 22.13 0.10 -13.17
CA GLN A 306 23.07 0.65 -12.17
C GLN A 306 23.89 -0.43 -11.45
N GLY A 307 23.71 -1.73 -11.76
CA GLY A 307 24.40 -2.83 -11.09
C GLY A 307 24.06 -2.96 -9.61
N ARG A 308 22.85 -2.54 -9.21
CA ARG A 308 22.37 -2.63 -7.81
C ARG A 308 22.04 -4.09 -7.47
N SER A 309 22.13 -4.42 -6.19
CA SER A 309 21.91 -5.80 -5.72
C SER A 309 20.45 -6.27 -5.83
N GLY A 310 19.50 -5.35 -5.97
CA GLY A 310 18.06 -5.61 -6.07
C GLY A 310 17.24 -4.35 -6.04
N CYS A 311 15.93 -4.51 -5.86
CA CYS A 311 14.98 -3.41 -5.72
C CYS A 311 13.84 -3.78 -4.75
N LEU A 312 13.07 -2.79 -4.33
CA LEU A 312 12.07 -2.91 -3.28
C LEU A 312 10.74 -2.28 -3.73
N ALA A 313 9.62 -2.81 -3.25
CA ALA A 313 8.32 -2.15 -3.36
C ALA A 313 7.67 -2.04 -1.98
N GLU A 314 7.10 -0.89 -1.67
CA GLU A 314 6.05 -0.77 -0.67
C GLU A 314 4.75 -1.27 -1.31
N ALA A 315 3.96 -2.07 -0.59
CA ALA A 315 2.80 -2.70 -1.21
C ALA A 315 1.63 -2.95 -0.25
N MET A 316 0.42 -3.03 -0.79
CA MET A 316 -0.83 -3.39 -0.13
C MET A 316 -1.45 -2.29 0.74
N GLY A 317 -0.84 -1.12 0.90
CA GLY A 317 -1.47 0.00 1.59
C GLY A 317 -2.78 0.40 0.93
N GLY A 318 -3.85 0.60 1.70
CA GLY A 318 -5.17 0.91 1.14
C GLY A 318 -5.91 -0.25 0.47
N ALA A 319 -5.35 -1.49 0.48
CA ALA A 319 -6.02 -2.65 -0.08
C ALA A 319 -7.31 -3.04 0.66
N GLY A 320 -7.53 -2.48 1.84
CA GLY A 320 -8.74 -2.71 2.65
C GLY A 320 -8.67 -3.95 3.53
N TRP A 321 -9.58 -3.99 4.51
CA TRP A 321 -9.66 -5.10 5.46
C TRP A 321 -10.14 -6.42 4.85
N GLY A 322 -10.73 -6.37 3.64
CA GLY A 322 -11.24 -7.55 2.95
C GLY A 322 -10.19 -8.34 2.18
N VAL A 323 -8.93 -7.96 2.24
CA VAL A 323 -7.85 -8.66 1.57
C VAL A 323 -7.73 -10.11 2.05
N ALA A 324 -7.60 -11.04 1.10
CA ALA A 324 -7.43 -12.47 1.35
C ALA A 324 -6.04 -12.95 0.91
N PRO A 325 -5.60 -14.15 1.34
CA PRO A 325 -4.31 -14.69 0.93
C PRO A 325 -4.07 -14.73 -0.58
N ASP A 326 -5.10 -15.04 -1.37
CA ASP A 326 -5.00 -15.10 -2.83
C ASP A 326 -4.78 -13.72 -3.46
N ASP A 327 -5.33 -12.64 -2.88
CA ASP A 327 -5.13 -11.27 -3.32
C ASP A 327 -3.64 -10.88 -3.12
N ILE A 328 -3.10 -11.12 -1.94
CA ILE A 328 -1.68 -10.86 -1.63
C ILE A 328 -0.77 -11.70 -2.54
N ARG A 329 -1.08 -13.00 -2.69
CA ARG A 329 -0.29 -13.90 -3.52
C ARG A 329 -0.19 -13.41 -4.96
N LYS A 330 -1.31 -13.07 -5.60
CA LYS A 330 -1.35 -12.55 -6.97
C LYS A 330 -0.54 -11.29 -7.12
N TYR A 331 -0.69 -10.38 -6.17
CA TYR A 331 0.03 -9.12 -6.16
C TYR A 331 1.54 -9.31 -6.08
N MET A 332 1.99 -10.16 -5.16
CA MET A 332 3.41 -10.46 -5.00
C MET A 332 4.01 -11.16 -6.23
N LEU A 333 3.25 -12.01 -6.92
CA LEU A 333 3.71 -12.67 -8.15
C LEU A 333 3.84 -11.67 -9.30
N TRP A 334 2.93 -10.71 -9.43
CA TRP A 334 3.05 -9.61 -10.38
C TRP A 334 4.32 -8.77 -10.15
N LEU A 335 4.63 -8.43 -8.90
CA LEU A 335 5.88 -7.75 -8.55
C LEU A 335 7.12 -8.61 -8.87
N ALA A 336 7.06 -9.90 -8.56
CA ALA A 336 8.14 -10.83 -8.84
C ALA A 336 8.41 -11.00 -10.36
N GLU A 337 7.36 -11.00 -11.18
CA GLU A 337 7.47 -11.03 -12.63
C GLU A 337 8.18 -9.80 -13.20
N ALA A 338 8.01 -8.66 -12.56
CA ALA A 338 8.72 -7.43 -12.88
C ALA A 338 10.14 -7.37 -12.29
N GLY A 339 10.56 -8.35 -11.49
CA GLY A 339 11.90 -8.40 -10.88
C GLY A 339 12.01 -7.78 -9.50
N VAL A 340 10.90 -7.42 -8.86
CA VAL A 340 10.91 -6.87 -7.49
C VAL A 340 11.08 -8.01 -6.49
N GLU A 341 12.19 -8.00 -5.74
CA GLU A 341 12.54 -9.10 -4.83
C GLU A 341 12.36 -8.79 -3.35
N ARG A 342 12.19 -7.52 -2.98
CA ARG A 342 11.92 -7.10 -1.61
C ARG A 342 10.59 -6.37 -1.56
N VAL A 343 9.79 -6.68 -0.56
CA VAL A 343 8.49 -6.05 -0.35
C VAL A 343 8.38 -5.57 1.08
N VAL A 344 8.03 -4.32 1.24
CA VAL A 344 7.61 -3.73 2.51
C VAL A 344 6.09 -3.75 2.53
N LEU A 345 5.53 -4.61 3.38
CA LEU A 345 4.09 -4.76 3.50
C LEU A 345 3.50 -3.61 4.31
N HIS A 346 2.75 -2.76 3.66
CA HIS A 346 2.00 -1.69 4.30
C HIS A 346 0.67 -2.26 4.82
N LEU A 347 0.31 -2.13 6.06
CA LEU A 347 0.99 -1.51 7.18
C LEU A 347 0.94 -2.47 8.38
N GLY A 348 2.01 -2.58 9.14
CA GLY A 348 2.00 -3.31 10.41
C GLY A 348 1.74 -2.34 11.57
N GLN A 349 0.48 -2.17 12.01
CA GLN A 349 0.16 -1.26 13.11
C GLN A 349 0.68 -1.78 14.46
N PHE A 350 1.32 -0.91 15.25
CA PHE A 350 1.74 -1.26 16.61
C PHE A 350 0.52 -1.50 17.51
N LEU A 351 -0.42 -0.57 17.51
CA LEU A 351 -1.71 -0.74 18.18
C LEU A 351 -2.85 -0.44 17.21
N LEU A 352 -3.88 -1.29 17.24
CA LEU A 352 -5.07 -1.11 16.42
C LEU A 352 -6.12 -0.27 17.16
N LYS A 353 -5.88 1.05 17.21
CA LYS A 353 -6.82 2.07 17.69
C LYS A 353 -7.75 2.54 16.57
N ALA A 354 -8.81 3.28 16.90
CA ALA A 354 -9.81 3.74 15.94
C ALA A 354 -9.19 4.42 14.70
N ARG A 355 -8.22 5.30 14.94
CA ARG A 355 -7.50 5.99 13.86
C ARG A 355 -6.69 5.02 12.99
N ALA A 356 -6.01 4.06 13.63
CA ALA A 356 -5.22 3.06 12.93
C ALA A 356 -6.08 2.05 12.15
N ILE A 357 -7.31 1.77 12.61
CA ILE A 357 -8.25 0.90 11.87
C ILE A 357 -8.59 1.52 10.50
N ARG A 358 -8.58 2.85 10.39
CA ARG A 358 -8.88 3.61 9.17
C ARG A 358 -7.64 4.03 8.38
N ASP A 359 -6.44 3.84 8.95
CA ASP A 359 -5.19 4.32 8.39
C ASP A 359 -4.63 3.33 7.36
N TRP A 360 -5.06 3.50 6.11
CA TRP A 360 -4.59 2.70 4.95
C TRP A 360 -4.56 1.18 5.21
N PRO A 361 -5.71 0.56 5.62
CA PRO A 361 -5.74 -0.87 5.90
C PRO A 361 -5.33 -1.72 4.67
N PRO A 362 -4.90 -2.97 4.89
CA PRO A 362 -4.97 -3.77 6.10
C PRO A 362 -3.79 -3.54 7.06
N SER A 363 -3.90 -4.04 8.30
CA SER A 363 -2.75 -4.19 9.19
C SER A 363 -2.26 -5.65 9.18
N VAL A 364 -1.10 -5.87 8.59
CA VAL A 364 -0.54 -7.19 8.32
C VAL A 364 0.72 -7.46 9.18
N PRO A 365 0.96 -8.70 9.58
CA PRO A 365 0.06 -9.85 9.54
C PRO A 365 -0.93 -9.92 10.73
N LEU A 366 -0.61 -9.33 11.86
CA LEU A 366 -1.11 -9.67 13.20
C LEU A 366 -2.60 -9.34 13.44
N HIS A 367 -3.18 -8.43 12.67
CA HIS A 367 -4.57 -7.98 12.85
C HIS A 367 -5.56 -8.60 11.85
N LEU A 368 -5.11 -9.56 11.06
CA LEU A 368 -5.99 -10.30 10.15
C LEU A 368 -6.67 -11.47 10.86
N THR A 369 -7.92 -11.77 10.51
CA THR A 369 -8.64 -12.96 11.05
C THR A 369 -7.95 -14.28 10.71
N TRP A 370 -7.15 -14.28 9.65
CA TRP A 370 -6.41 -15.41 9.12
C TRP A 370 -4.87 -15.29 9.31
N HIS A 371 -4.41 -14.46 10.26
CA HIS A 371 -2.99 -14.21 10.51
C HIS A 371 -2.18 -15.50 10.71
N GLU A 372 -2.74 -16.54 11.31
CA GLU A 372 -2.06 -17.82 11.51
C GLU A 372 -1.66 -18.49 10.18
N ALA A 373 -2.34 -18.20 9.05
CA ALA A 373 -1.99 -18.70 7.73
C ALA A 373 -0.84 -17.91 7.06
N PHE A 374 -0.39 -16.79 7.64
CA PHE A 374 0.45 -15.83 6.95
C PHE A 374 1.83 -16.37 6.63
N ALA A 375 2.45 -17.11 7.54
CA ALA A 375 3.76 -17.73 7.31
C ALA A 375 3.72 -18.74 6.13
N ASP A 376 2.65 -19.55 6.06
CA ASP A 376 2.42 -20.49 4.95
C ASP A 376 2.22 -19.75 3.63
N LEU A 377 1.48 -18.62 3.64
CA LEU A 377 1.30 -17.77 2.48
C LEU A 377 2.63 -17.23 1.95
N LEU A 378 3.47 -16.68 2.83
CA LEU A 378 4.77 -16.16 2.42
C LEU A 378 5.71 -17.26 1.90
N ALA A 379 5.65 -18.46 2.48
CA ALA A 379 6.41 -19.62 1.98
C ALA A 379 5.94 -20.04 0.56
N ASP A 380 4.64 -20.08 0.31
CA ASP A 380 4.08 -20.38 -1.00
C ASP A 380 4.47 -19.32 -2.05
N ILE A 381 4.38 -18.05 -1.68
CA ILE A 381 4.81 -16.93 -2.54
C ILE A 381 6.29 -17.05 -2.89
N ARG A 382 7.19 -17.22 -1.91
CA ARG A 382 8.64 -17.37 -2.16
C ARG A 382 8.93 -18.48 -3.15
N LYS A 383 8.31 -19.65 -2.96
CA LYS A 383 8.49 -20.81 -3.85
C LYS A 383 8.03 -20.53 -5.29
N THR A 384 6.89 -19.85 -5.43
CA THR A 384 6.30 -19.57 -6.76
C THR A 384 6.99 -18.39 -7.46
N ALA A 385 7.41 -17.38 -6.70
CA ALA A 385 8.06 -16.17 -7.20
C ALA A 385 9.51 -16.40 -7.68
N GLN A 386 10.20 -17.37 -7.10
CA GLN A 386 11.62 -17.59 -7.36
C GLN A 386 11.97 -17.73 -8.84
N PRO A 387 11.32 -18.57 -9.66
CA PRO A 387 11.61 -18.68 -11.09
C PRO A 387 11.25 -17.40 -11.85
N LEU A 388 10.22 -16.66 -11.43
CA LEU A 388 9.83 -15.39 -12.07
C LEU A 388 10.93 -14.34 -11.86
N LEU A 389 11.40 -14.17 -10.62
CA LEU A 389 12.52 -13.28 -10.30
C LEU A 389 13.78 -13.62 -11.08
N GLN A 390 14.14 -14.90 -11.17
CA GLN A 390 15.32 -15.32 -11.90
C GLN A 390 15.21 -14.93 -13.40
N THR A 391 14.06 -15.19 -14.00
CA THR A 391 13.78 -14.81 -15.40
C THR A 391 13.84 -13.30 -15.62
N ALA A 392 13.26 -12.52 -14.72
CA ALA A 392 13.20 -11.06 -14.83
C ALA A 392 14.61 -10.41 -14.80
N TRP A 393 15.55 -10.98 -14.03
CA TRP A 393 16.90 -10.45 -13.91
C TRP A 393 17.89 -11.00 -14.97
N ASP A 394 17.71 -12.23 -15.41
CA ASP A 394 18.70 -12.90 -16.28
C ASP A 394 18.41 -12.72 -17.79
N GLU A 395 17.17 -12.43 -18.19
CA GLU A 395 16.74 -12.55 -19.59
C GLU A 395 16.31 -11.27 -20.34
N PRO A 396 16.33 -10.04 -19.81
CA PRO A 396 15.90 -8.89 -20.62
C PRO A 396 16.89 -8.62 -21.77
N LYS A 397 16.42 -8.77 -23.00
CA LYS A 397 17.21 -8.54 -24.22
C LYS A 397 16.73 -7.35 -25.04
N THR A 398 15.59 -6.82 -24.70
CA THR A 398 14.96 -5.68 -25.37
C THR A 398 14.99 -4.47 -24.46
N LEU A 399 15.36 -3.31 -25.00
CA LEU A 399 15.23 -2.02 -24.33
C LEU A 399 14.06 -1.25 -24.92
N ILE A 400 13.21 -0.69 -24.06
CA ILE A 400 12.11 0.18 -24.45
C ILE A 400 12.47 1.60 -24.01
N VAL A 401 12.49 2.55 -24.95
CA VAL A 401 12.73 3.97 -24.62
C VAL A 401 11.40 4.60 -24.18
N THR A 402 11.38 5.20 -23.00
CA THR A 402 10.20 5.92 -22.46
C THR A 402 10.16 7.30 -23.06
N PRO A 403 9.01 7.78 -23.61
CA PRO A 403 8.88 9.10 -24.22
C PRO A 403 8.72 10.21 -23.17
N THR A 404 9.65 10.29 -22.20
CA THR A 404 9.62 11.25 -21.10
C THR A 404 9.66 12.68 -21.59
N ARG A 405 10.58 12.99 -22.52
CA ARG A 405 10.65 14.31 -23.15
C ARG A 405 9.42 14.62 -24.02
N GLY A 406 8.83 13.61 -24.65
CA GLY A 406 7.57 13.75 -25.36
C GLY A 406 6.43 14.21 -24.44
N VAL A 407 6.34 13.64 -23.24
CA VAL A 407 5.38 14.07 -22.23
C VAL A 407 5.71 15.48 -21.73
N MET A 408 6.99 15.78 -21.42
CA MET A 408 7.45 17.11 -20.96
C MET A 408 7.12 18.22 -21.97
N ALA A 409 7.33 17.96 -23.25
CA ALA A 409 7.15 18.93 -24.34
C ALA A 409 5.72 19.49 -24.41
N PHE A 410 4.73 18.67 -24.05
CA PHE A 410 3.31 19.02 -24.20
C PHE A 410 2.56 19.10 -22.88
N TYR A 411 3.23 18.94 -21.76
CA TYR A 411 2.62 19.05 -20.43
C TYR A 411 2.15 20.50 -20.18
N ARG A 412 0.95 20.60 -19.60
CA ARG A 412 0.35 21.87 -19.18
C ARG A 412 -0.03 21.78 -17.72
N PRO A 413 0.36 22.77 -16.92
CA PRO A 413 -0.02 22.84 -15.52
C PRO A 413 -1.53 22.82 -15.34
N HIS A 414 -2.02 22.09 -14.35
CA HIS A 414 -3.45 21.96 -14.06
C HIS A 414 -3.66 21.61 -12.59
N ASN A 415 -4.90 21.56 -12.13
CA ASN A 415 -5.21 21.10 -10.77
C ASN A 415 -4.88 19.59 -10.61
N ALA A 416 -3.69 19.29 -10.14
CA ALA A 416 -3.22 17.92 -9.96
C ALA A 416 -3.95 17.18 -8.81
N CYS A 417 -4.54 17.90 -7.85
CA CYS A 417 -5.36 17.28 -6.79
C CYS A 417 -6.67 16.67 -7.30
N ALA A 418 -7.09 17.02 -8.52
CA ALA A 418 -8.29 16.44 -9.15
C ALA A 418 -8.01 15.12 -9.90
N VAL A 419 -6.75 14.70 -9.96
CA VAL A 419 -6.33 13.51 -10.70
C VAL A 419 -6.24 12.32 -9.75
N ASN A 420 -6.88 11.22 -10.16
CA ASN A 420 -6.72 9.94 -9.49
C ASN A 420 -5.50 9.20 -10.09
N LEU A 421 -4.50 8.90 -9.26
CA LEU A 421 -3.26 8.24 -9.70
C LEU A 421 -3.49 6.78 -10.13
N HIS A 422 -4.51 6.11 -9.60
CA HIS A 422 -4.74 4.68 -9.87
C HIS A 422 -5.37 4.43 -11.25
N ASP A 423 -6.32 5.28 -11.66
CA ASP A 423 -7.07 5.09 -12.91
C ASP A 423 -6.87 6.20 -13.94
N GLY A 424 -6.15 7.26 -13.56
CA GLY A 424 -5.91 8.42 -14.42
C GLY A 424 -7.14 9.30 -14.64
N SER A 425 -8.24 9.07 -13.91
CA SER A 425 -9.40 9.97 -14.02
C SER A 425 -9.05 11.38 -13.54
N GLY A 426 -9.60 12.38 -14.18
CA GLY A 426 -9.28 13.79 -13.92
C GLY A 426 -8.06 14.33 -14.68
N ILE A 427 -7.27 13.51 -15.38
CA ILE A 427 -6.22 14.01 -16.28
C ILE A 427 -6.90 14.82 -17.40
N PRO A 428 -6.50 16.09 -17.64
CA PRO A 428 -7.03 16.88 -18.74
C PRO A 428 -6.70 16.27 -20.11
N ASP A 429 -7.64 16.28 -21.05
CA ASP A 429 -7.36 15.89 -22.43
C ASP A 429 -6.29 16.82 -23.02
N SER A 430 -5.13 16.26 -23.30
CA SER A 430 -3.96 16.98 -23.81
C SER A 430 -3.10 16.05 -24.66
N LYS A 431 -2.20 16.62 -25.46
CA LYS A 431 -1.24 15.83 -26.23
C LYS A 431 -0.30 15.03 -25.32
N SER A 432 0.12 15.61 -24.20
CA SER A 432 0.93 14.93 -23.18
C SER A 432 0.21 13.70 -22.59
N ALA A 433 -1.09 13.84 -22.26
CA ALA A 433 -1.91 12.74 -21.75
C ALA A 433 -2.09 11.63 -22.79
N ARG A 434 -2.29 11.98 -24.09
CA ARG A 434 -2.39 10.99 -25.18
C ARG A 434 -1.08 10.23 -25.38
N ILE A 435 0.07 10.91 -25.43
CA ILE A 435 1.39 10.26 -25.52
C ILE A 435 1.57 9.25 -24.38
N ASN A 436 1.25 9.66 -23.15
CA ASN A 436 1.31 8.80 -21.97
C ASN A 436 0.42 7.55 -22.11
N ALA A 437 -0.84 7.74 -22.49
CA ALA A 437 -1.79 6.63 -22.62
C ALA A 437 -1.40 5.65 -23.73
N GLU A 438 -0.94 6.15 -24.88
CA GLU A 438 -0.47 5.34 -26.01
C GLU A 438 0.80 4.54 -25.66
N PHE A 439 1.71 5.15 -24.90
CA PHE A 439 2.90 4.48 -24.38
C PHE A 439 2.52 3.33 -23.45
N LEU A 440 1.69 3.59 -22.42
CA LEU A 440 1.26 2.55 -21.48
C LEU A 440 0.52 1.41 -22.18
N ALA A 441 -0.39 1.73 -23.11
CA ALA A 441 -1.08 0.71 -23.90
C ALA A 441 -0.12 -0.13 -24.76
N THR A 442 0.99 0.47 -25.21
CA THR A 442 2.03 -0.26 -25.95
C THR A 442 2.84 -1.17 -25.03
N VAL A 443 3.15 -0.71 -23.81
CA VAL A 443 3.82 -1.55 -22.79
C VAL A 443 2.98 -2.80 -22.48
N GLU A 444 1.67 -2.64 -22.29
CA GLU A 444 0.75 -3.77 -22.05
C GLU A 444 0.74 -4.77 -23.22
N LYS A 445 0.85 -4.29 -24.46
CA LYS A 445 1.00 -5.17 -25.62
C LYS A 445 2.33 -5.91 -25.63
N CYS A 446 3.44 -5.22 -25.30
CA CYS A 446 4.75 -5.85 -25.19
C CYS A 446 4.75 -6.96 -24.15
N HIS A 447 4.16 -6.70 -23.00
CA HIS A 447 4.01 -7.68 -21.92
C HIS A 447 3.15 -8.86 -22.34
N SER A 448 1.97 -8.63 -22.93
CA SER A 448 1.06 -9.70 -23.41
C SER A 448 1.65 -10.56 -24.54
N ASP A 449 2.56 -10.00 -25.35
CA ASP A 449 3.30 -10.72 -26.36
C ASP A 449 4.50 -11.51 -25.81
N GLY A 450 4.72 -11.44 -24.49
CA GLY A 450 5.79 -12.17 -23.79
C GLY A 450 7.19 -11.59 -24.01
N TRP A 451 7.30 -10.30 -24.29
CA TRP A 451 8.60 -9.64 -24.37
C TRP A 451 9.31 -9.69 -23.02
N ARG A 452 10.63 -9.77 -23.07
CA ARG A 452 11.53 -9.60 -21.91
C ARG A 452 12.27 -8.30 -22.12
N TYR A 453 11.96 -7.30 -21.31
CA TYR A 453 12.39 -5.92 -21.56
C TYR A 453 12.80 -5.20 -20.30
N HIS A 454 13.66 -4.19 -20.50
CA HIS A 454 13.92 -3.11 -19.57
C HIS A 454 13.50 -1.78 -20.18
N PHE A 455 13.36 -0.78 -19.36
CA PHE A 455 13.10 0.60 -19.77
C PHE A 455 14.35 1.46 -19.66
N THR A 456 14.38 2.55 -20.44
CA THR A 456 15.24 3.69 -20.30
C THR A 456 14.49 4.94 -20.75
N GLU A 457 15.00 6.15 -20.50
CA GLU A 457 14.49 7.38 -21.10
C GLU A 457 15.46 7.96 -22.13
N GLU A 458 15.00 8.90 -22.96
CA GLU A 458 15.78 9.44 -24.07
C GLU A 458 17.14 9.97 -23.62
N ARG A 459 17.19 10.78 -22.55
CA ARG A 459 18.42 11.41 -22.03
C ARG A 459 19.48 10.43 -21.52
N GLU A 460 19.08 9.20 -21.20
CA GLU A 460 20.02 8.18 -20.74
C GLU A 460 20.83 7.58 -21.88
N LEU A 461 20.33 7.67 -23.11
CA LEU A 461 21.02 7.14 -24.29
C LEU A 461 22.38 7.79 -24.55
N LYS A 462 22.61 9.02 -24.05
CA LYS A 462 23.94 9.67 -24.09
C LYS A 462 25.03 8.87 -23.39
N ASN A 463 24.66 7.98 -22.45
CA ASN A 463 25.58 7.13 -21.70
C ASN A 463 25.68 5.71 -22.31
N ALA A 464 24.96 5.46 -23.41
CA ALA A 464 24.93 4.16 -24.07
C ALA A 464 25.94 4.11 -25.24
N TYR A 465 26.36 2.91 -25.60
CA TYR A 465 27.25 2.68 -26.75
C TYR A 465 26.98 1.30 -27.37
N ILE A 466 27.31 1.17 -28.66
CA ILE A 466 27.16 -0.11 -29.37
C ILE A 466 28.51 -0.83 -29.39
N LEU A 467 28.49 -2.09 -28.95
CA LEU A 467 29.67 -2.98 -29.02
C LEU A 467 29.17 -4.41 -29.34
N ASP A 468 29.86 -5.08 -30.29
CA ASP A 468 29.55 -6.45 -30.72
C ASP A 468 28.08 -6.67 -31.10
N GLY A 469 27.47 -5.66 -31.76
CA GLY A 469 26.08 -5.70 -32.19
C GLY A 469 25.04 -5.63 -31.07
N LYS A 470 25.44 -5.16 -29.88
CA LYS A 470 24.57 -4.91 -28.72
C LYS A 470 24.70 -3.49 -28.24
N LEU A 471 23.58 -2.93 -27.74
CA LEU A 471 23.58 -1.67 -27.05
C LEU A 471 23.94 -1.90 -25.58
N HIS A 472 24.99 -1.27 -25.12
CA HIS A 472 25.41 -1.28 -23.71
C HIS A 472 24.91 -0.02 -23.02
N LEU A 473 24.22 -0.21 -21.86
CA LEU A 473 23.75 0.86 -20.99
C LEU A 473 23.99 0.46 -19.53
N GLY A 474 24.90 1.15 -18.88
CA GLY A 474 25.33 0.78 -17.52
C GLY A 474 25.87 -0.65 -17.47
N ALA A 475 25.39 -1.46 -16.54
CA ALA A 475 25.80 -2.86 -16.39
C ALA A 475 25.09 -3.83 -17.35
N MET A 476 24.15 -3.35 -18.18
CA MET A 476 23.30 -4.19 -19.03
C MET A 476 23.67 -4.05 -20.53
N SER A 477 23.31 -5.07 -21.31
CA SER A 477 23.41 -5.04 -22.78
C SER A 477 22.13 -5.59 -23.43
N TYR A 478 21.72 -4.95 -24.55
CA TYR A 478 20.47 -5.23 -25.24
C TYR A 478 20.70 -5.56 -26.71
N GLU A 479 19.96 -6.53 -27.23
CA GLU A 479 20.03 -6.98 -28.63
C GLU A 479 19.05 -6.18 -29.51
N LYS A 480 17.93 -5.73 -28.93
CA LYS A 480 16.87 -4.99 -29.60
C LYS A 480 16.44 -3.77 -28.82
N VAL A 481 16.04 -2.73 -29.57
CA VAL A 481 15.57 -1.47 -28.97
C VAL A 481 14.24 -1.10 -29.64
N PHE A 482 13.24 -0.79 -28.81
CA PHE A 482 11.99 -0.20 -29.25
C PHE A 482 11.95 1.28 -28.87
N VAL A 483 11.74 2.14 -29.88
CA VAL A 483 11.66 3.60 -29.74
C VAL A 483 10.26 4.05 -30.14
N PRO A 484 9.42 4.53 -29.19
CA PRO A 484 8.14 5.16 -29.50
C PRO A 484 8.30 6.42 -30.38
N ALA A 485 7.30 6.72 -31.20
CA ALA A 485 7.36 7.84 -32.14
C ALA A 485 7.44 9.23 -31.48
N ASP A 486 6.94 9.33 -30.24
CA ASP A 486 6.90 10.61 -29.51
C ASP A 486 8.15 10.91 -28.67
N CYS A 487 9.17 10.04 -28.72
CA CYS A 487 10.48 10.34 -28.12
C CYS A 487 11.11 11.60 -28.78
N ARG A 488 11.86 12.35 -27.97
CA ARG A 488 12.60 13.56 -28.39
C ARG A 488 14.08 13.39 -28.05
N PHE A 489 14.94 13.53 -29.04
CA PHE A 489 16.38 13.30 -28.93
C PHE A 489 17.18 14.58 -29.17
N GLU A 490 18.24 14.75 -28.44
CA GLU A 490 19.32 15.67 -28.77
C GLU A 490 20.23 15.06 -29.87
N SER A 491 21.12 15.86 -30.43
CA SER A 491 21.93 15.45 -31.59
C SER A 491 22.72 14.17 -31.37
N ASP A 492 23.32 13.99 -30.18
CA ASP A 492 24.17 12.84 -29.85
C ASP A 492 23.33 11.57 -29.67
N GLU A 493 22.16 11.71 -29.05
CA GLU A 493 21.19 10.65 -28.86
C GLU A 493 20.61 10.20 -30.20
N GLN A 494 20.28 11.18 -31.07
CA GLN A 494 19.79 10.91 -32.43
C GLN A 494 20.85 10.16 -33.27
N ALA A 495 22.11 10.54 -33.17
CA ALA A 495 23.19 9.84 -33.86
C ALA A 495 23.29 8.36 -33.44
N LEU A 496 23.08 8.06 -32.15
CA LEU A 496 23.03 6.69 -31.65
C LEU A 496 21.81 5.93 -32.16
N ILE A 497 20.63 6.58 -32.23
CA ILE A 497 19.42 6.01 -32.84
C ILE A 497 19.66 5.65 -34.32
N ASP A 498 20.26 6.55 -35.08
CA ASP A 498 20.58 6.32 -36.50
C ASP A 498 21.57 5.16 -36.67
N GLU A 499 22.56 5.03 -35.80
CA GLU A 499 23.47 3.90 -35.78
C GLU A 499 22.77 2.58 -35.45
N MET A 500 21.86 2.56 -34.43
CA MET A 500 21.02 1.39 -34.11
C MET A 500 20.15 0.99 -35.29
N GLN A 501 19.56 1.96 -36.00
CA GLN A 501 18.79 1.72 -37.21
C GLN A 501 19.65 1.09 -38.31
N ALA A 502 20.84 1.59 -38.55
CA ALA A 502 21.76 1.06 -39.58
C ALA A 502 22.21 -0.38 -39.27
N GLN A 503 22.33 -0.73 -37.98
CA GLN A 503 22.68 -2.07 -37.52
C GLN A 503 21.46 -3.01 -37.36
N GLY A 504 20.24 -2.57 -37.69
CA GLY A 504 19.02 -3.39 -37.60
C GLY A 504 18.62 -3.78 -36.16
N MET A 505 18.98 -2.94 -35.18
CA MET A 505 18.65 -3.16 -33.78
C MET A 505 17.25 -2.65 -33.44
N LEU A 506 16.71 -1.65 -34.16
CA LEU A 506 15.39 -1.10 -33.91
C LEU A 506 14.29 -2.07 -34.33
N ILE A 507 13.28 -2.19 -33.49
CA ILE A 507 12.10 -3.03 -33.70
C ILE A 507 10.81 -2.23 -33.65
N SER A 508 9.78 -2.73 -34.29
CA SER A 508 8.43 -2.14 -34.24
C SER A 508 7.65 -2.64 -33.02
N ALA A 509 6.67 -1.86 -32.59
CA ALA A 509 5.73 -2.27 -31.55
C ALA A 509 5.02 -3.59 -31.90
N PRO A 510 4.74 -4.45 -30.91
CA PRO A 510 4.03 -5.70 -31.14
C PRO A 510 2.58 -5.47 -31.52
N GLN A 511 1.99 -6.41 -32.26
CA GLN A 511 0.59 -6.32 -32.65
C GLN A 511 -0.39 -6.79 -31.57
N GLY A 512 0.10 -7.42 -30.52
CA GLY A 512 -0.66 -8.00 -29.40
C GLY A 512 -1.21 -9.39 -29.77
N ARG A 513 -0.83 -10.41 -29.05
CA ARG A 513 -1.41 -11.75 -29.17
C ARG A 513 -2.60 -11.87 -28.23
N LYS A 514 -3.73 -12.42 -28.72
CA LYS A 514 -4.75 -12.93 -27.80
C LYS A 514 -4.18 -14.21 -27.16
N ASN A 515 -3.82 -14.13 -25.90
CA ASN A 515 -3.42 -15.30 -25.12
C ASN A 515 -4.62 -16.23 -25.00
N THR A 516 -4.65 -17.29 -25.81
CA THR A 516 -5.48 -18.46 -25.58
C THR A 516 -4.67 -19.42 -24.70
N ALA A 517 -4.57 -19.13 -23.41
CA ALA A 517 -4.06 -20.12 -22.46
C ALA A 517 -5.05 -21.29 -22.47
N GLN A 518 -4.67 -22.42 -23.08
CA GLN A 518 -5.35 -23.68 -22.85
C GLN A 518 -5.00 -24.14 -21.42
N THR A 519 -5.88 -23.85 -20.48
CA THR A 519 -5.88 -24.53 -19.18
C THR A 519 -6.15 -26.01 -19.44
N ALA A 520 -5.19 -26.87 -19.14
CA ALA A 520 -5.42 -28.31 -19.10
C ALA A 520 -6.55 -28.56 -18.08
N VAL A 521 -7.65 -29.11 -18.52
CA VAL A 521 -8.75 -29.51 -17.66
C VAL A 521 -8.27 -30.71 -16.85
N LYS A 522 -7.95 -30.46 -15.56
CA LYS A 522 -7.64 -31.54 -14.62
C LYS A 522 -8.94 -32.28 -14.32
N THR A 523 -8.89 -33.60 -14.35
CA THR A 523 -10.01 -34.45 -13.96
C THR A 523 -10.24 -34.30 -12.46
N SER A 524 -11.40 -33.79 -12.09
CA SER A 524 -11.81 -33.64 -10.67
C SER A 524 -13.04 -34.53 -10.42
N PHE A 525 -13.14 -35.04 -9.21
CA PHE A 525 -14.34 -35.77 -8.76
C PHE A 525 -14.67 -35.39 -7.32
N ALA A 526 -15.96 -35.42 -6.99
CA ALA A 526 -16.45 -35.27 -5.64
C ALA A 526 -16.74 -36.66 -5.05
N PRO A 527 -16.09 -37.07 -3.95
CA PRO A 527 -16.41 -38.34 -3.28
C PRO A 527 -17.79 -38.26 -2.62
N LYS A 528 -18.35 -39.41 -2.19
CA LYS A 528 -19.55 -39.42 -1.36
C LYS A 528 -19.25 -38.69 -0.07
N GLN A 529 -20.11 -37.72 0.30
CA GLN A 529 -19.84 -36.84 1.45
C GLN A 529 -21.11 -36.36 2.14
N SER A 530 -20.99 -36.00 3.42
CA SER A 530 -22.07 -35.37 4.19
C SER A 530 -22.18 -33.86 3.88
N ALA A 531 -23.20 -33.18 4.39
CA ALA A 531 -23.15 -31.71 4.53
C ALA A 531 -22.13 -31.31 5.57
N TRP A 532 -21.67 -30.07 5.54
CA TRP A 532 -20.84 -29.46 6.59
C TRP A 532 -21.64 -29.36 7.90
N ILE A 533 -20.95 -29.58 9.01
CA ILE A 533 -21.49 -29.48 10.37
C ILE A 533 -20.71 -28.36 11.07
N PRO A 534 -21.10 -27.08 10.94
CA PRO A 534 -20.46 -25.97 11.62
C PRO A 534 -20.82 -25.97 13.11
N MET A 535 -19.85 -25.58 13.93
CA MET A 535 -20.00 -25.44 15.38
C MET A 535 -20.08 -23.99 15.78
N PHE A 536 -21.13 -23.60 16.52
CA PHE A 536 -21.23 -22.21 17.00
C PHE A 536 -20.03 -21.88 17.91
N PRO A 537 -19.36 -20.73 17.72
CA PRO A 537 -18.18 -20.37 18.52
C PRO A 537 -18.55 -20.11 19.98
N THR A 538 -17.61 -20.34 20.87
CA THR A 538 -17.78 -20.05 22.30
C THR A 538 -17.89 -18.57 22.61
N GLU A 539 -17.29 -17.73 21.77
CA GLU A 539 -17.38 -16.26 21.81
C GLU A 539 -17.69 -15.75 20.40
N ASN A 540 -18.72 -14.92 20.29
CA ASN A 540 -19.05 -14.15 19.09
C ASN A 540 -18.93 -12.67 19.41
N GLN A 541 -18.98 -11.80 18.41
CA GLN A 541 -18.87 -10.36 18.59
C GLN A 541 -19.89 -9.58 17.77
N TYR A 542 -20.20 -8.38 18.26
CA TYR A 542 -21.05 -7.38 17.61
C TYR A 542 -20.35 -6.03 17.64
N LEU A 543 -20.17 -5.40 16.49
CA LEU A 543 -19.62 -4.05 16.37
C LEU A 543 -20.73 -3.04 16.68
N ILE A 544 -20.49 -2.15 17.64
CA ILE A 544 -21.45 -1.13 18.08
C ILE A 544 -21.45 0.03 17.11
N GLU A 545 -22.63 0.41 16.62
CA GLU A 545 -22.86 1.67 15.94
C GLU A 545 -23.23 2.76 16.95
N TRP A 546 -22.51 3.87 16.89
CA TRP A 546 -22.72 4.99 17.79
C TRP A 546 -23.56 6.10 17.14
N ASN A 547 -24.54 6.58 17.89
CA ASN A 547 -25.22 7.83 17.60
C ASN A 547 -24.53 8.96 18.39
N ARG A 548 -23.93 9.93 17.69
CA ARG A 548 -23.33 11.10 18.32
C ARG A 548 -24.42 12.12 18.64
N SER A 549 -24.52 12.52 19.91
CA SER A 549 -25.45 13.56 20.37
C SER A 549 -24.83 14.95 20.30
N GLU A 550 -25.66 15.98 20.37
CA GLU A 550 -25.22 17.39 20.32
C GLU A 550 -24.22 17.77 21.45
N ASP A 551 -24.30 17.06 22.59
CA ASP A 551 -23.38 17.19 23.72
C ASP A 551 -22.04 16.47 23.52
N GLY A 552 -21.79 15.91 22.32
CA GLY A 552 -20.54 15.22 21.93
C GLY A 552 -20.43 13.80 22.47
N LYS A 553 -21.42 13.29 23.21
CA LYS A 553 -21.42 11.91 23.70
C LYS A 553 -21.87 10.92 22.64
N LEU A 554 -21.43 9.68 22.78
CA LEU A 554 -21.81 8.56 21.95
C LEU A 554 -22.85 7.71 22.66
N ARG A 555 -23.95 7.42 21.98
CA ARG A 555 -25.05 6.61 22.52
C ARG A 555 -25.35 5.43 21.65
N ALA A 556 -25.59 4.28 22.26
CA ALA A 556 -26.08 3.07 21.61
C ALA A 556 -27.18 2.40 22.42
N SER A 557 -28.17 1.82 21.73
CA SER A 557 -29.24 1.03 22.31
C SER A 557 -29.30 -0.29 21.54
N ILE A 558 -29.02 -1.39 22.23
CA ILE A 558 -28.85 -2.71 21.63
C ILE A 558 -29.93 -3.64 22.18
N GLU A 559 -30.76 -4.20 21.30
CA GLU A 559 -31.75 -5.18 21.67
C GLU A 559 -31.09 -6.51 22.04
N THR A 560 -31.55 -7.11 23.13
CA THR A 560 -31.00 -8.36 23.67
C THR A 560 -32.10 -9.33 24.08
N LYS A 561 -31.85 -10.63 23.90
CA LYS A 561 -32.76 -11.69 24.28
C LYS A 561 -32.02 -12.90 24.80
N ASN A 562 -32.51 -13.46 25.92
CA ASN A 562 -31.95 -14.70 26.49
C ASN A 562 -30.42 -14.69 26.76
N ILE A 563 -29.86 -13.54 27.03
CA ILE A 563 -28.44 -13.43 27.42
C ILE A 563 -28.29 -13.85 28.88
N SER A 564 -27.62 -14.94 29.15
CA SER A 564 -27.48 -15.53 30.49
C SER A 564 -26.09 -15.32 31.14
N GLY A 565 -25.11 -14.85 30.41
CA GLY A 565 -23.74 -14.66 30.91
C GLY A 565 -23.27 -13.19 30.81
N PRO A 566 -22.07 -12.89 31.27
CA PRO A 566 -21.47 -11.60 31.06
C PRO A 566 -21.22 -11.35 29.59
N ILE A 567 -21.37 -10.10 29.17
CA ILE A 567 -20.89 -9.61 27.87
C ILE A 567 -19.66 -8.75 28.13
N LYS A 568 -18.58 -8.97 27.38
CA LYS A 568 -17.40 -8.12 27.41
C LYS A 568 -17.61 -6.97 26.42
N LEU A 569 -17.54 -5.73 26.90
CA LEU A 569 -17.48 -4.53 26.05
C LEU A 569 -16.01 -4.15 25.89
N VAL A 570 -15.55 -4.09 24.65
CA VAL A 570 -14.14 -3.81 24.29
C VAL A 570 -14.10 -2.57 23.41
N PHE A 571 -13.32 -1.58 23.82
CA PHE A 571 -13.06 -0.38 23.03
C PHE A 571 -11.67 -0.44 22.37
N SER A 572 -11.58 0.10 21.17
CA SER A 572 -10.29 0.30 20.49
C SER A 572 -9.42 1.34 21.18
N ASP A 573 -10.04 2.32 21.84
CA ASP A 573 -9.40 3.48 22.49
C ASP A 573 -9.90 3.68 23.91
N PRO A 574 -9.12 4.29 24.82
CA PRO A 574 -9.58 4.68 26.13
C PRO A 574 -10.77 5.65 26.04
N ILE A 575 -11.69 5.52 26.98
CA ILE A 575 -12.85 6.40 27.13
C ILE A 575 -12.75 7.19 28.43
N ALA A 576 -13.32 8.41 28.45
CA ALA A 576 -13.34 9.24 29.64
C ALA A 576 -14.41 8.79 30.63
N ASN A 577 -15.57 8.37 30.15
CA ASN A 577 -16.69 7.90 31.00
C ASN A 577 -17.58 6.92 30.25
N LEU A 578 -18.16 5.96 30.98
CA LEU A 578 -19.17 5.00 30.53
C LEU A 578 -20.37 5.02 31.47
N GLN A 579 -21.56 5.25 30.93
CA GLN A 579 -22.83 5.04 31.63
C GLN A 579 -23.63 3.94 30.92
N THR A 580 -24.25 3.09 31.68
CA THR A 580 -25.05 1.94 31.17
C THR A 580 -26.12 1.51 32.17
N ASN A 581 -27.16 0.86 31.67
CA ASN A 581 -28.18 0.21 32.52
C ASN A 581 -27.73 -1.18 33.03
N ALA A 582 -26.54 -1.65 32.59
CA ALA A 582 -25.97 -2.91 33.07
C ALA A 582 -25.20 -2.71 34.38
N ALA A 583 -25.08 -3.77 35.18
CA ALA A 583 -24.08 -3.83 36.21
C ALA A 583 -22.68 -3.95 35.55
N LEU A 584 -21.74 -3.12 36.01
CA LEU A 584 -20.44 -2.92 35.37
C LEU A 584 -19.31 -3.41 36.26
N ARG A 585 -18.38 -4.16 35.68
CA ARG A 585 -17.05 -4.45 36.25
C ARG A 585 -15.97 -4.08 35.24
N THR A 586 -15.07 -3.18 35.65
CA THR A 586 -13.89 -2.80 34.85
C THR A 586 -12.84 -3.91 34.91
N CYS A 587 -12.25 -4.25 33.77
CA CYS A 587 -11.08 -5.11 33.67
C CYS A 587 -9.78 -4.32 33.97
N GLU A 588 -8.63 -4.98 34.02
CA GLU A 588 -7.34 -4.35 34.28
C GLU A 588 -6.96 -3.29 33.23
N THR A 589 -7.37 -3.50 31.99
CA THR A 589 -7.23 -2.54 30.89
C THR A 589 -8.39 -1.54 30.94
N LYS A 590 -8.10 -0.26 30.85
CA LYS A 590 -9.14 0.82 30.82
C LYS A 590 -10.00 0.82 29.54
N THR A 591 -9.87 -0.17 28.69
CA THR A 591 -10.60 -0.35 27.44
C THR A 591 -11.57 -1.52 27.48
N GLU A 592 -11.58 -2.33 28.55
CA GLU A 592 -12.45 -3.52 28.67
C GLU A 592 -13.32 -3.47 29.91
N TYR A 593 -14.59 -3.87 29.72
CA TYR A 593 -15.61 -3.88 30.76
C TYR A 593 -16.47 -5.13 30.66
N LEU A 594 -16.84 -5.73 31.80
CA LEU A 594 -17.83 -6.80 31.86
C LEU A 594 -19.18 -6.23 32.22
N LEU A 595 -20.22 -6.55 31.44
CA LEU A 595 -21.60 -6.10 31.59
C LEU A 595 -22.49 -7.25 32.03
N PHE A 596 -23.38 -6.99 33.00
CA PHE A 596 -24.28 -7.98 33.58
C PHE A 596 -25.70 -7.40 33.76
N GLY A 597 -26.74 -8.22 33.65
CA GLY A 597 -28.10 -7.93 34.16
C GLY A 597 -28.82 -6.76 33.46
N PHE A 598 -28.66 -6.57 32.17
CA PHE A 598 -29.26 -5.45 31.42
C PHE A 598 -30.64 -5.74 30.79
N GLY A 599 -31.21 -6.92 30.93
CA GLY A 599 -32.56 -7.28 30.46
C GLY A 599 -32.71 -7.40 28.94
N LYS A 600 -33.76 -6.79 28.35
CA LYS A 600 -34.06 -6.84 26.91
C LYS A 600 -33.44 -5.74 26.08
N LEU A 601 -32.91 -4.72 26.73
CA LEU A 601 -32.29 -3.56 26.10
C LEU A 601 -31.03 -3.20 26.88
N LEU A 602 -29.90 -3.21 26.19
CA LEU A 602 -28.63 -2.67 26.69
C LEU A 602 -28.46 -1.24 26.19
N THR A 603 -28.31 -0.29 27.10
CA THR A 603 -28.04 1.11 26.77
C THR A 603 -26.62 1.48 27.18
N LEU A 604 -25.95 2.17 26.31
CA LEU A 604 -24.59 2.66 26.52
C LEU A 604 -24.54 4.17 26.22
N GLU A 605 -23.94 4.95 27.10
CA GLU A 605 -23.57 6.35 26.86
C GLU A 605 -22.08 6.51 27.19
N VAL A 606 -21.30 6.95 26.23
CA VAL A 606 -19.84 7.04 26.30
C VAL A 606 -19.40 8.48 26.06
N THR A 607 -18.49 8.96 26.91
CA THR A 607 -17.73 10.16 26.63
C THR A 607 -16.35 9.75 26.10
N PRO A 608 -16.02 10.05 24.82
CA PRO A 608 -14.70 9.75 24.27
C PRO A 608 -13.60 10.50 25.05
N ALA A 609 -12.41 9.92 25.16
CA ALA A 609 -11.25 10.59 25.73
C ALA A 609 -10.52 11.48 24.72
N SER A 610 -10.82 11.36 23.43
CA SER A 610 -10.26 12.14 22.33
C SER A 610 -11.35 12.44 21.29
N GLU A 611 -11.03 13.23 20.28
CA GLU A 611 -11.95 13.55 19.18
C GLU A 611 -12.21 12.33 18.27
N ALA A 612 -11.27 11.37 18.21
CA ALA A 612 -11.44 10.16 17.45
C ALA A 612 -12.57 9.28 18.02
N LEU A 613 -13.47 8.82 17.13
CA LEU A 613 -14.56 7.93 17.52
C LEU A 613 -14.03 6.51 17.77
N PRO A 614 -14.13 5.97 19.00
CA PRO A 614 -13.64 4.62 19.27
C PRO A 614 -14.54 3.58 18.59
N PHE A 615 -13.92 2.57 18.00
CA PHE A 615 -14.62 1.32 17.72
C PHE A 615 -14.91 0.60 19.04
N ALA A 616 -16.05 -0.06 19.12
CA ALA A 616 -16.37 -0.87 20.29
C ALA A 616 -17.11 -2.14 19.88
N TRP A 617 -16.76 -3.24 20.54
CA TRP A 617 -17.35 -4.54 20.33
C TRP A 617 -17.97 -5.08 21.62
N LEU A 618 -19.18 -5.66 21.48
CA LEU A 618 -19.70 -6.57 22.49
C LEU A 618 -19.23 -7.98 22.14
N LYS A 619 -18.59 -8.67 23.06
CA LYS A 619 -18.12 -10.05 22.89
C LYS A 619 -18.78 -10.96 23.91
N GLY A 620 -19.24 -12.13 23.46
CA GLY A 620 -19.92 -13.09 24.35
C GLY A 620 -20.58 -14.25 23.61
N ASN A 621 -21.31 -15.07 24.35
CA ASN A 621 -21.98 -16.25 23.81
C ASN A 621 -23.40 -15.92 23.35
N PHE A 622 -23.53 -15.29 22.17
CA PHE A 622 -24.82 -14.90 21.55
C PHE A 622 -24.71 -14.95 20.02
N ALA A 623 -25.85 -15.11 19.35
CA ALA A 623 -25.96 -14.89 17.91
C ALA A 623 -26.36 -13.43 17.64
N VAL A 624 -25.90 -12.85 16.54
CA VAL A 624 -26.25 -11.50 16.06
C VAL A 624 -27.24 -11.63 14.92
N MET A 625 -28.50 -11.37 15.19
CA MET A 625 -29.61 -11.60 14.25
C MET A 625 -30.06 -10.29 13.64
N SER A 626 -30.12 -10.20 12.29
CA SER A 626 -30.75 -9.06 11.63
C SER A 626 -32.25 -9.05 11.87
N ALA A 627 -32.81 -7.90 12.24
CA ALA A 627 -34.27 -7.75 12.48
C ALA A 627 -35.09 -7.88 11.19
N ASP A 628 -34.59 -7.42 10.07
CA ASP A 628 -35.28 -7.32 8.78
C ASP A 628 -34.80 -8.37 7.76
N GLY A 629 -33.96 -9.32 8.20
CA GLY A 629 -33.38 -10.35 7.34
C GLY A 629 -32.19 -9.90 6.53
N TRP A 630 -31.84 -10.69 5.51
CA TRP A 630 -30.62 -10.49 4.69
C TRP A 630 -30.98 -10.55 3.22
N THR A 631 -30.23 -9.79 2.41
CA THR A 631 -30.32 -9.77 0.96
C THR A 631 -28.94 -10.02 0.34
N GLU A 632 -28.85 -10.86 -0.67
CA GLU A 632 -27.62 -11.05 -1.43
C GLU A 632 -27.29 -9.79 -2.23
N PHE A 633 -26.01 -9.45 -2.26
CA PHE A 633 -25.45 -8.33 -3.03
C PHE A 633 -24.21 -8.78 -3.80
N GLY A 634 -24.39 -9.04 -5.09
CA GLY A 634 -23.33 -9.66 -5.90
C GLY A 634 -23.05 -11.11 -5.50
N SER A 635 -21.92 -11.65 -5.92
CA SER A 635 -21.57 -13.07 -5.74
C SER A 635 -20.89 -13.40 -4.40
N SER A 636 -20.44 -12.39 -3.66
CA SER A 636 -19.63 -12.59 -2.45
C SER A 636 -20.00 -11.67 -1.30
N GLN A 637 -21.18 -11.06 -1.34
CA GLN A 637 -21.62 -10.08 -0.35
C GLN A 637 -23.08 -10.30 0.03
N ILE A 638 -23.39 -9.93 1.27
CA ILE A 638 -24.77 -9.85 1.78
C ILE A 638 -25.00 -8.51 2.45
N THR A 639 -26.24 -8.06 2.48
CA THR A 639 -26.65 -6.80 3.10
C THR A 639 -27.80 -6.98 4.05
N CYS A 640 -27.92 -6.06 5.02
CA CYS A 640 -29.07 -5.95 5.90
C CYS A 640 -29.31 -4.48 6.28
N SER A 641 -30.39 -4.19 7.03
CA SER A 641 -30.75 -2.84 7.48
C SER A 641 -29.83 -2.27 8.59
N GLY A 642 -28.92 -3.09 9.15
CA GLY A 642 -28.10 -2.69 10.30
C GLY A 642 -28.82 -2.76 11.66
N LYS A 643 -30.09 -3.18 11.71
CA LYS A 643 -30.80 -3.39 12.96
C LYS A 643 -30.59 -4.81 13.47
N PHE A 644 -29.99 -4.95 14.64
CA PHE A 644 -29.60 -6.25 15.17
C PHE A 644 -30.20 -6.53 16.54
N LEU A 645 -30.50 -7.82 16.77
CA LEU A 645 -30.84 -8.40 18.04
C LEU A 645 -29.74 -9.37 18.47
N LEU A 646 -29.22 -9.23 19.69
CA LEU A 646 -28.30 -10.21 20.27
C LEU A 646 -29.11 -11.29 20.98
N ASP A 647 -29.13 -12.53 20.47
CA ASP A 647 -29.89 -13.65 21.01
C ASP A 647 -28.98 -14.73 21.59
N GLY A 648 -29.08 -14.95 22.92
CA GLY A 648 -28.35 -15.98 23.65
C GLY A 648 -29.03 -17.35 23.64
N SER A 649 -30.18 -17.54 22.96
CA SER A 649 -30.91 -18.82 22.95
C SER A 649 -30.11 -19.92 22.23
N GLY A 650 -30.23 -21.18 22.73
CA GLY A 650 -29.56 -22.32 22.12
C GLY A 650 -30.05 -22.59 20.69
N GLU A 651 -31.29 -22.29 20.36
CA GLU A 651 -31.86 -22.44 19.02
C GLU A 651 -31.15 -21.53 17.99
N LYS A 652 -30.85 -20.28 18.34
CA LYS A 652 -30.18 -19.31 17.45
C LYS A 652 -28.66 -19.55 17.31
N LYS A 653 -28.13 -20.45 18.12
CA LYS A 653 -26.73 -20.92 18.06
C LYS A 653 -26.58 -22.27 17.35
N GLN A 654 -27.60 -22.77 16.69
CA GLN A 654 -27.54 -23.97 15.85
C GLN A 654 -27.26 -23.55 14.41
N LEU A 655 -25.98 -23.65 14.01
CA LEU A 655 -25.57 -23.38 12.63
C LEU A 655 -25.86 -24.56 11.71
N ARG A 656 -26.10 -24.25 10.44
CA ARG A 656 -26.24 -25.22 9.35
C ARG A 656 -25.24 -24.89 8.25
N ALA A 657 -24.92 -25.86 7.38
CA ALA A 657 -24.20 -25.58 6.15
C ALA A 657 -24.86 -24.43 5.36
N GLY A 658 -24.07 -23.61 4.71
CA GLY A 658 -24.52 -22.42 3.99
C GLY A 658 -23.83 -21.14 4.48
N GLU A 659 -24.46 -20.00 4.25
CA GLU A 659 -23.97 -18.68 4.61
C GLU A 659 -24.13 -18.43 6.12
N LEU A 660 -23.00 -18.27 6.83
CA LEU A 660 -22.94 -18.23 8.30
C LEU A 660 -23.08 -16.84 8.91
N ALA A 661 -22.70 -15.79 8.17
CA ALA A 661 -22.85 -14.43 8.68
C ALA A 661 -24.34 -14.12 8.91
N SER A 662 -25.22 -14.56 8.00
CA SER A 662 -26.67 -14.44 8.15
C SER A 662 -27.27 -15.32 9.25
N GLN A 663 -26.59 -16.39 9.65
CA GLN A 663 -26.97 -17.28 10.74
C GLN A 663 -26.52 -16.83 12.13
N GLY A 664 -26.10 -15.58 12.28
CA GLY A 664 -25.74 -14.97 13.56
C GLY A 664 -24.29 -14.63 13.75
N LEU A 665 -23.45 -14.71 12.71
CA LEU A 665 -22.01 -14.46 12.77
C LEU A 665 -21.54 -13.31 11.84
N PRO A 666 -22.29 -12.20 11.65
CA PRO A 666 -21.88 -11.18 10.67
C PRO A 666 -20.57 -10.48 11.01
N PHE A 667 -20.28 -10.27 12.29
CA PHE A 667 -19.07 -9.60 12.76
C PHE A 667 -18.00 -10.57 13.29
N PHE A 668 -18.18 -11.87 13.13
CA PHE A 668 -17.28 -12.87 13.71
C PHE A 668 -15.86 -12.70 13.15
N GLY A 669 -14.86 -12.66 14.05
CA GLY A 669 -13.44 -12.42 13.71
C GLY A 669 -12.49 -13.54 14.14
N GLY A 670 -13.03 -14.70 14.59
CA GLY A 670 -12.22 -15.84 15.02
C GLY A 670 -12.18 -16.98 14.00
N LEU A 671 -11.67 -18.12 14.42
CA LEU A 671 -11.64 -19.36 13.64
C LEU A 671 -12.88 -20.20 13.99
N LEU A 672 -13.71 -20.50 13.00
CA LEU A 672 -14.91 -21.32 13.16
C LEU A 672 -14.60 -22.79 12.81
N THR A 673 -14.90 -23.70 13.74
CA THR A 673 -14.74 -25.15 13.52
C THR A 673 -15.93 -25.71 12.75
N ALA A 674 -15.66 -26.52 11.72
CA ALA A 674 -16.66 -27.30 11.00
C ALA A 674 -16.13 -28.67 10.61
N GLN A 675 -17.00 -29.68 10.54
CA GLN A 675 -16.67 -31.05 10.15
C GLN A 675 -17.47 -31.53 8.95
N LYS A 676 -16.90 -32.41 8.17
CA LYS A 676 -17.51 -33.09 7.04
C LYS A 676 -17.00 -34.52 6.93
N TYR A 677 -17.91 -35.46 6.70
CA TYR A 677 -17.57 -36.87 6.46
C TYR A 677 -17.47 -37.13 4.97
N VAL A 678 -16.39 -37.79 4.58
CA VAL A 678 -16.08 -38.13 3.17
C VAL A 678 -15.79 -39.63 3.09
N VAL A 679 -16.32 -40.29 2.08
CA VAL A 679 -16.07 -41.74 1.88
C VAL A 679 -15.36 -41.95 0.56
N LEU A 680 -14.16 -42.54 0.60
CA LEU A 680 -13.37 -42.88 -0.57
C LEU A 680 -13.54 -44.37 -0.90
N PRO A 681 -13.86 -44.70 -2.17
CA PRO A 681 -13.99 -46.10 -2.58
C PRO A 681 -12.65 -46.83 -2.69
N GLU A 682 -11.54 -46.09 -2.87
CA GLU A 682 -10.18 -46.59 -3.05
C GLU A 682 -9.15 -45.60 -2.47
N ILE A 683 -7.88 -46.02 -2.45
CA ILE A 683 -6.76 -45.17 -2.01
C ILE A 683 -6.64 -44.00 -3.00
N TYR A 684 -6.46 -42.83 -2.45
CA TYR A 684 -6.33 -41.61 -3.23
C TYR A 684 -5.02 -40.86 -2.90
N GLU A 685 -4.29 -40.44 -3.95
CA GLU A 685 -3.14 -39.54 -3.83
C GLU A 685 -3.27 -38.40 -4.84
N GLY A 686 -3.33 -37.16 -4.38
CA GLY A 686 -3.54 -36.01 -5.24
C GLY A 686 -3.68 -34.72 -4.47
N THR A 687 -4.60 -33.88 -4.90
CA THR A 687 -4.91 -32.61 -4.21
C THR A 687 -6.37 -32.54 -3.79
N LEU A 688 -6.60 -31.93 -2.65
CA LEU A 688 -7.90 -31.64 -2.08
C LEU A 688 -8.19 -30.16 -2.19
N ASP A 689 -9.37 -29.80 -2.66
CA ASP A 689 -9.88 -28.44 -2.77
C ASP A 689 -11.34 -28.38 -2.28
N PHE A 690 -11.89 -27.18 -2.14
CA PHE A 690 -13.26 -26.95 -1.68
C PHE A 690 -14.01 -26.07 -2.68
N GLU A 691 -15.10 -26.60 -3.24
CA GLU A 691 -16.07 -25.80 -3.99
C GLU A 691 -17.11 -25.21 -3.03
N GLY A 692 -17.58 -23.99 -3.27
CA GLY A 692 -18.63 -23.35 -2.45
C GLY A 692 -18.19 -22.90 -1.04
N LEU A 693 -16.91 -23.03 -0.71
CA LEU A 693 -16.33 -22.49 0.52
C LEU A 693 -15.99 -21.02 0.32
N SER A 694 -16.62 -20.11 1.09
CA SER A 694 -16.29 -18.69 1.15
C SER A 694 -15.72 -18.37 2.53
N ALA A 695 -14.43 -18.57 2.67
CA ALA A 695 -13.61 -18.19 3.82
C ALA A 695 -12.34 -17.50 3.33
N ALA A 696 -11.76 -16.61 4.12
CA ALA A 696 -10.47 -15.99 3.77
C ALA A 696 -9.36 -17.05 3.72
N ALA A 697 -9.31 -17.91 4.74
CA ALA A 697 -8.45 -19.09 4.82
C ALA A 697 -9.09 -20.15 5.72
N ALA A 698 -8.66 -21.40 5.60
CA ALA A 698 -9.10 -22.47 6.49
C ALA A 698 -7.93 -23.40 6.83
N HIS A 699 -7.71 -23.68 8.10
CA HIS A 699 -6.79 -24.72 8.55
C HIS A 699 -7.49 -26.08 8.44
N VAL A 700 -6.87 -27.00 7.75
CA VAL A 700 -7.46 -28.31 7.40
C VAL A 700 -6.76 -29.42 8.17
N SER A 701 -7.53 -30.26 8.82
CA SER A 701 -7.08 -31.55 9.34
C SER A 701 -7.98 -32.69 8.85
N ILE A 702 -7.42 -33.88 8.64
CA ILE A 702 -8.12 -35.09 8.22
C ILE A 702 -7.83 -36.19 9.24
N ASP A 703 -8.88 -36.77 9.80
CA ASP A 703 -8.80 -37.80 10.88
C ASP A 703 -7.95 -37.36 12.06
N GLY A 704 -7.97 -36.05 12.39
CA GLY A 704 -7.19 -35.45 13.46
C GLY A 704 -5.73 -35.15 13.08
N LYS A 705 -5.29 -35.47 11.84
CA LYS A 705 -3.95 -35.16 11.36
C LYS A 705 -3.96 -33.81 10.62
N GLU A 706 -3.07 -32.94 11.01
CA GLU A 706 -2.89 -31.62 10.36
C GLU A 706 -2.40 -31.78 8.92
N ILE A 707 -3.08 -31.08 7.97
CA ILE A 707 -2.71 -31.06 6.54
C ILE A 707 -2.10 -29.70 6.18
N GLY A 708 -2.68 -28.58 6.67
CA GLY A 708 -2.17 -27.23 6.48
C GLY A 708 -3.27 -26.22 6.17
N TRP A 709 -2.85 -25.01 5.80
CA TRP A 709 -3.75 -23.92 5.47
C TRP A 709 -4.21 -23.97 4.01
N TRP A 710 -5.51 -23.92 3.80
CA TRP A 710 -6.16 -23.75 2.51
C TRP A 710 -6.60 -22.28 2.35
N TRP A 711 -6.52 -21.78 1.13
CA TRP A 711 -7.22 -20.60 0.66
C TRP A 711 -7.57 -20.75 -0.83
N LYS A 712 -8.36 -19.87 -1.37
CA LYS A 712 -8.78 -19.89 -2.77
C LYS A 712 -7.56 -20.02 -3.70
N ASN A 713 -7.63 -20.94 -4.67
CA ASN A 713 -6.55 -21.25 -5.62
C ASN A 713 -5.29 -21.92 -5.00
N ARG A 714 -5.40 -22.44 -3.77
CA ARG A 714 -4.35 -23.27 -3.14
C ARG A 714 -4.91 -24.61 -2.68
N PRO A 715 -5.03 -25.58 -3.56
CA PRO A 715 -5.39 -26.95 -3.18
C PRO A 715 -4.29 -27.60 -2.32
N LEU A 716 -4.68 -28.50 -1.42
CA LEU A 716 -3.77 -29.16 -0.48
C LEU A 716 -3.39 -30.56 -0.99
N ALA A 717 -2.10 -30.89 -0.93
CA ALA A 717 -1.64 -32.24 -1.25
C ALA A 717 -2.07 -33.23 -0.17
N VAL A 718 -2.70 -34.33 -0.56
CA VAL A 718 -3.21 -35.36 0.35
C VAL A 718 -2.93 -36.77 -0.17
N ALA A 719 -2.74 -37.70 0.76
CA ALA A 719 -2.73 -39.14 0.50
C ALA A 719 -3.66 -39.81 1.52
N LEU A 720 -4.74 -40.41 1.03
CA LEU A 720 -5.85 -40.92 1.83
C LEU A 720 -6.08 -42.41 1.53
N THR A 721 -6.44 -43.18 2.54
CA THR A 721 -6.83 -44.59 2.38
C THR A 721 -8.24 -44.70 1.84
N ALA A 722 -8.63 -45.89 1.39
CA ALA A 722 -10.05 -46.17 1.16
C ALA A 722 -10.79 -46.20 2.49
N GLY A 723 -12.06 -45.75 2.50
CA GLY A 723 -12.89 -45.74 3.66
C GLY A 723 -13.44 -44.36 4.02
N GLU A 724 -13.94 -44.24 5.23
CA GLU A 724 -14.49 -43.00 5.76
C GLU A 724 -13.41 -42.14 6.40
N HIS A 725 -13.46 -40.84 6.10
CA HIS A 725 -12.57 -39.81 6.63
C HIS A 725 -13.37 -38.63 7.18
N VAL A 726 -12.85 -38.02 8.25
CA VAL A 726 -13.39 -36.80 8.87
C VAL A 726 -12.50 -35.63 8.52
N ILE A 727 -13.00 -34.74 7.69
CA ILE A 727 -12.34 -33.47 7.40
C ILE A 727 -12.80 -32.45 8.42
N THR A 728 -11.88 -31.84 9.14
CA THR A 728 -12.14 -30.75 10.07
C THR A 728 -11.50 -29.47 9.55
N LEU A 729 -12.30 -28.41 9.48
CA LEU A 729 -11.86 -27.04 9.15
C LEU A 729 -11.85 -26.18 10.40
N LYS A 730 -10.86 -25.27 10.49
CA LYS A 730 -10.92 -24.04 11.28
C LYS A 730 -10.91 -22.89 10.29
N ALA A 731 -12.08 -22.38 9.93
CA ALA A 731 -12.24 -21.39 8.87
C ALA A 731 -12.25 -19.96 9.42
N ALA A 732 -11.47 -19.08 8.81
CA ALA A 732 -11.41 -17.65 9.10
C ALA A 732 -12.36 -16.88 8.16
N PRO A 733 -13.26 -16.01 8.67
CA PRO A 733 -14.03 -15.09 7.85
C PRO A 733 -13.13 -13.96 7.31
N SER A 734 -13.67 -13.15 6.41
CA SER A 734 -13.01 -11.91 6.00
C SER A 734 -12.82 -10.95 7.18
N THR A 735 -11.66 -10.35 7.30
CA THR A 735 -11.38 -9.33 8.32
C THR A 735 -12.24 -8.07 8.13
N TYR A 736 -12.74 -7.82 6.92
CA TYR A 736 -13.72 -6.78 6.64
C TYR A 736 -14.95 -6.87 7.56
N ASN A 737 -15.45 -8.07 7.84
CA ASN A 737 -16.60 -8.27 8.70
C ASN A 737 -16.37 -7.81 10.15
N THR A 738 -15.12 -7.70 10.58
CA THR A 738 -14.75 -7.19 11.91
C THR A 738 -14.62 -5.67 11.96
N TYR A 739 -14.06 -5.05 10.92
CA TYR A 739 -13.66 -3.64 10.94
C TYR A 739 -14.41 -2.75 9.94
N GLY A 740 -15.02 -3.29 8.89
CA GLY A 740 -15.74 -2.55 7.88
C GLY A 740 -14.84 -1.89 6.83
N PRO A 741 -15.30 -0.77 6.27
CA PRO A 741 -16.50 0.03 6.53
C PRO A 741 -17.79 -0.64 6.02
N HIS A 742 -18.76 -0.88 6.90
CA HIS A 742 -19.96 -1.66 6.56
C HIS A 742 -20.99 -0.89 5.74
N HIS A 743 -20.98 0.44 5.77
CA HIS A 743 -21.92 1.32 5.05
C HIS A 743 -21.38 1.83 3.70
N TYR A 744 -20.65 0.99 3.00
CA TYR A 744 -20.04 1.35 1.72
C TYR A 744 -20.83 0.78 0.54
N TYR A 745 -21.16 1.61 -0.47
CA TYR A 745 -22.08 1.23 -1.53
C TYR A 745 -21.41 0.97 -2.90
N LEU A 746 -20.13 1.35 -3.08
CA LEU A 746 -19.45 1.25 -4.38
C LEU A 746 -18.77 -0.13 -4.57
N GLY A 747 -19.42 -1.00 -5.36
CA GLY A 747 -18.83 -2.23 -5.84
C GLY A 747 -18.47 -3.27 -4.76
N ASP A 748 -17.30 -3.87 -4.87
CA ASP A 748 -16.83 -4.90 -3.96
C ASP A 748 -16.35 -4.26 -2.64
N CYS A 749 -17.12 -4.47 -1.57
CA CYS A 749 -16.83 -3.89 -0.25
C CYS A 749 -15.51 -4.36 0.36
N ARG A 750 -14.89 -5.43 -0.14
CA ARG A 750 -13.55 -5.85 0.26
C ARG A 750 -12.47 -4.86 -0.15
N LEU A 751 -12.75 -4.03 -1.19
CA LEU A 751 -11.82 -3.12 -1.87
C LEU A 751 -11.95 -1.69 -1.36
N THR A 752 -11.91 -1.52 -0.06
CA THR A 752 -12.16 -0.21 0.52
C THR A 752 -10.87 0.54 0.79
N SER A 753 -10.66 1.65 0.07
CA SER A 753 -9.59 2.60 0.38
C SER A 753 -9.88 3.38 1.67
N PRO A 754 -8.91 4.10 2.23
CA PRO A 754 -9.11 4.95 3.42
C PRO A 754 -10.30 5.91 3.30
N ASP A 755 -10.52 6.47 2.11
CA ASP A 755 -11.60 7.41 1.84
C ASP A 755 -13.00 6.83 2.06
N THR A 756 -13.14 5.52 2.02
CA THR A 756 -14.41 4.82 2.22
C THR A 756 -14.84 4.69 3.68
N PHE A 757 -13.94 4.95 4.63
CA PHE A 757 -14.30 5.12 6.03
C PHE A 757 -14.91 6.50 6.30
N PHE A 758 -14.87 7.38 5.33
CA PHE A 758 -15.45 8.68 5.38
C PHE A 758 -16.95 8.59 5.08
N GLY A 759 -17.76 9.24 5.85
CA GLY A 759 -19.20 9.28 5.65
C GLY A 759 -19.92 9.69 6.90
N ARG A 760 -21.23 9.49 6.91
CA ARG A 760 -22.16 10.04 7.86
C ARG A 760 -21.78 9.77 9.32
N GLY A 761 -21.33 10.82 10.01
CA GLY A 761 -21.41 11.01 11.47
C GLY A 761 -20.77 10.00 12.43
N GLY A 762 -20.26 8.88 11.97
CA GLY A 762 -19.73 7.84 12.84
C GLY A 762 -18.45 7.17 12.39
N TYR A 763 -18.16 7.25 11.10
CA TYR A 763 -17.06 6.52 10.50
C TYR A 763 -15.85 7.39 10.17
N THR A 764 -15.95 8.71 10.32
CA THR A 764 -14.91 9.62 9.87
C THR A 764 -14.60 10.71 10.88
N ASP A 765 -13.34 11.04 10.98
CA ASP A 765 -12.81 12.27 11.60
C ASP A 765 -12.65 13.38 10.54
N ASN A 766 -12.87 13.07 9.25
CA ASN A 766 -12.73 14.04 8.17
C ASN A 766 -14.09 14.67 7.82
N PRO A 767 -14.33 15.95 8.16
CA PRO A 767 -15.58 16.66 7.85
C PRO A 767 -15.80 16.85 6.35
N ASP A 768 -14.75 16.78 5.53
CA ASP A 768 -14.79 17.03 4.08
C ASP A 768 -15.00 15.74 3.26
N ALA A 769 -15.18 14.59 3.93
CA ALA A 769 -15.38 13.33 3.24
C ALA A 769 -16.69 13.28 2.45
N PRO A 770 -16.68 12.66 1.25
CA PRO A 770 -17.87 12.62 0.39
C PRO A 770 -18.99 11.77 1.01
N ALA A 771 -20.09 12.40 1.38
CA ALA A 771 -21.27 11.73 1.94
C ALA A 771 -21.94 10.72 0.96
N TYR A 772 -21.61 10.77 -0.31
CA TYR A 772 -22.19 9.91 -1.34
C TYR A 772 -21.68 8.45 -1.32
N THR A 773 -20.62 8.16 -0.58
CA THR A 773 -20.13 6.77 -0.41
C THR A 773 -20.85 6.00 0.69
N PHE A 774 -21.67 6.67 1.51
CA PHE A 774 -22.41 6.08 2.60
C PHE A 774 -23.78 5.58 2.15
N VAL A 775 -24.17 4.38 2.63
CA VAL A 775 -25.55 3.84 2.51
C VAL A 775 -26.07 3.44 3.88
N ASP A 776 -27.40 3.52 4.07
CA ASP A 776 -28.03 3.15 5.35
C ASP A 776 -27.99 1.64 5.63
N SER A 777 -27.86 0.80 4.59
CA SER A 777 -27.68 -0.65 4.75
C SER A 777 -26.24 -1.01 5.11
N MET A 778 -26.07 -2.05 5.91
CA MET A 778 -24.76 -2.64 6.19
C MET A 778 -24.44 -3.75 5.20
N GLN A 779 -23.21 -3.78 4.73
CA GLN A 779 -22.67 -4.79 3.83
C GLN A 779 -21.63 -5.66 4.53
N PHE A 780 -21.64 -6.94 4.19
CA PHE A 780 -20.71 -7.94 4.72
C PHE A 780 -20.20 -8.83 3.59
N VAL A 781 -18.97 -9.31 3.73
CA VAL A 781 -18.43 -10.37 2.89
C VAL A 781 -19.04 -11.69 3.33
N THR A 782 -19.47 -12.51 2.39
CA THR A 782 -20.03 -13.85 2.70
C THR A 782 -19.02 -14.71 3.45
N PHE A 783 -19.54 -15.43 4.45
CA PHE A 783 -18.80 -16.46 5.16
C PHE A 783 -19.57 -17.77 5.02
N THR A 784 -19.30 -18.51 3.96
CA THR A 784 -20.11 -19.66 3.55
C THR A 784 -19.34 -20.96 3.74
N LEU A 785 -19.97 -21.90 4.46
CA LEU A 785 -19.56 -23.30 4.52
C LEU A 785 -20.61 -24.13 3.79
N ASP A 786 -20.46 -24.22 2.48
CA ASP A 786 -21.32 -25.03 1.61
C ASP A 786 -20.46 -25.75 0.57
N GLY A 787 -21.11 -26.57 -0.26
CA GLY A 787 -20.46 -27.24 -1.37
C GLY A 787 -19.58 -28.43 -0.98
N ASP A 788 -18.80 -28.84 -1.94
CA ASP A 788 -18.17 -30.14 -1.93
C ASP A 788 -16.64 -30.10 -1.71
N VAL A 789 -16.14 -31.15 -1.07
CA VAL A 789 -14.74 -31.52 -1.14
C VAL A 789 -14.49 -32.09 -2.52
N VAL A 790 -13.56 -31.52 -3.22
CA VAL A 790 -13.17 -31.91 -4.57
C VAL A 790 -11.74 -32.47 -4.56
N LEU A 791 -11.60 -33.61 -5.17
CA LEU A 791 -10.32 -34.29 -5.30
C LEU A 791 -9.84 -34.24 -6.77
N GLN A 792 -8.57 -33.89 -6.98
CA GLN A 792 -7.96 -33.79 -8.32
C GLN A 792 -6.70 -34.64 -8.37
N GLU A 793 -6.61 -35.54 -9.32
CA GLU A 793 -5.40 -36.31 -9.57
C GLU A 793 -4.23 -35.36 -9.96
N ARG A 794 -3.02 -35.75 -9.58
CA ARG A 794 -1.81 -34.96 -9.88
C ARG A 794 -1.51 -34.84 -11.35
#